data_4882c653d3415151aa1fd987b8a46ed7
#
_entry.id   4882c653d3415151aa1fd987b8a46ed7
#
_cell.length_a   1.000
_cell.length_b   1.000
_cell.length_c   1.000
_cell.angle_alpha   90.00
_cell.angle_beta   90.00
_cell.angle_gamma   90.00
#
_symmetry.space_group_name_H-M   'P 1'
#
loop_
_entity.id
_entity.type
_entity.pdbx_description
1 polymer ?
#
loop_
_entity_poly.entity_id
_entity_poly.type
_entity_poly.pdbx_seq_one_letter_code
_entity_poly.pdbx_strand_id
1 'polypeptide(L)'
;MSVCLKPGKIIVLLGMLAAFMLSDFARAEVEWQTYPGSTGEFNGTVPIADSASVPVYQGSVQLDPAASHDVAFSAKPNEFSVDDDAANLIVANPQDSEGDQFSTPPALRWENQTPPTVSLVWADAATPDTPLNPQPIANRSFCAQGLAGRSLVAWPQIDAQQTIPLLYLLTSTGYPYEGTVVLADQKVTLNIAPAQGDLISVSASGYNETLGAAKTTVGGTITLTVTTKDCQGNVAGNIPFIIKRKDAQNRQGAVNNTAPVVLDSTELTTTVTEYRGTSDANGTATITVTQPNGPGVKTPLVVGISGIAQTSEAAVIFTVLTSPDVAQATMWGHMAETVEAHGYTFSRPKLAAEVSNENATVVDHNETWSTFTWSGADSHCTVLPGMRHFGALATVIPSTVQTVLGWPMQGDYYWSSLAGLTGQHHAADVSNRGETQKPDSTTFLVSCVDKPAPDVEPKIVLTPENYDDTAQAMKAKVGEDATMRLAITDTKNNDQPLAYYYFSLHLDDGVNRKNQTDTAWEAHPVQIAGGSNFRQVDAHTYEGMTDANGQASLTLSQPGGAGVKTHITARMRSDFNATDAKDVIFTVITSPDSDKARMWGHMRGIIESGSLYKRPLLADETEHELGTVRENNEDWALYDQNTSMQAECGVGHIPRQSSLESLFSAHPGNAIGTEYGWPTAQQGYLSAVEQATHSSVDLGNGSVDSYSGFKPNYLSCSGNEMVANVEVSTDHDVSVGTQAQAKVGDTIVMTVRTINSLNNIPVQRYGV
;
A
#
# COMPACT_ATOMS: atom_id res chain seq x y z
N MET A 1 20.67 47.22 32.37
CA MET A 1 21.85 46.87 33.22
C MET A 1 22.66 45.81 32.48
N SER A 2 23.71 46.23 31.77
CA SER A 2 24.65 45.33 31.07
C SER A 2 25.70 44.90 32.10
N VAL A 3 25.74 43.62 32.42
CA VAL A 3 26.84 43.05 33.20
C VAL A 3 27.87 42.48 32.20
N CYS A 4 28.98 43.19 32.11
CA CYS A 4 30.15 42.80 31.35
C CYS A 4 30.95 41.76 32.13
N LEU A 5 30.83 40.48 31.82
CA LEU A 5 31.67 39.42 32.42
C LEU A 5 32.98 39.33 31.66
N LYS A 6 34.11 39.47 32.37
CA LYS A 6 35.46 39.38 31.86
C LYS A 6 35.70 38.00 31.18
N PRO A 7 36.37 37.93 30.03
CA PRO A 7 36.56 36.68 29.27
C PRO A 7 37.29 35.55 29.99
N GLY A 8 38.10 35.84 31.00
CA GLY A 8 38.92 34.84 31.68
C GLY A 8 38.16 33.88 32.64
N LYS A 9 36.94 34.22 33.06
CA LYS A 9 36.13 33.33 33.92
C LYS A 9 35.27 32.33 33.20
N ILE A 10 34.98 32.60 31.94
CA ILE A 10 34.16 31.70 31.09
C ILE A 10 34.98 30.50 30.59
N ILE A 11 36.29 30.70 30.34
CA ILE A 11 37.18 29.61 29.90
C ILE A 11 37.42 28.59 31.01
N VAL A 12 37.54 29.05 32.28
CA VAL A 12 37.72 28.13 33.43
C VAL A 12 36.44 27.34 33.71
N LEU A 13 35.26 27.94 33.50
CA LEU A 13 33.99 27.23 33.70
C LEU A 13 33.69 26.22 32.56
N LEU A 14 34.07 26.52 31.32
CA LEU A 14 33.98 25.56 30.20
C LEU A 14 35.03 24.44 30.35
N GLY A 15 36.22 24.75 30.83
CA GLY A 15 37.26 23.75 31.12
C GLY A 15 36.86 22.79 32.25
N MET A 16 36.22 23.28 33.32
CA MET A 16 35.71 22.44 34.38
C MET A 16 34.46 21.64 33.95
N LEU A 17 33.59 22.20 33.08
CA LEU A 17 32.45 21.46 32.57
C LEU A 17 32.87 20.39 31.57
N ALA A 18 33.89 20.64 30.75
CA ALA A 18 34.47 19.64 29.85
C ALA A 18 35.22 18.53 30.65
N ALA A 19 35.87 18.86 31.72
CA ALA A 19 36.49 17.87 32.64
C ALA A 19 35.45 17.03 33.39
N PHE A 20 34.26 17.62 33.73
CA PHE A 20 33.17 16.88 34.39
C PHE A 20 32.36 16.01 33.41
N MET A 21 32.31 16.36 32.12
CA MET A 21 31.63 15.55 31.12
C MET A 21 32.48 14.37 30.60
N LEU A 22 33.78 14.36 30.89
CA LEU A 22 34.70 13.28 30.53
C LEU A 22 34.95 12.27 31.68
N SER A 23 34.35 12.49 32.84
CA SER A 23 34.60 11.65 34.04
C SER A 23 33.60 10.52 34.25
N ASP A 24 32.57 10.34 33.35
CA ASP A 24 31.56 9.30 33.52
C ASP A 24 31.86 7.97 32.80
N PHE A 25 33.03 7.86 32.19
CA PHE A 25 33.57 6.56 31.82
C PHE A 25 34.70 6.25 32.82
N ALA A 26 34.51 5.24 33.63
CA ALA A 26 35.54 4.72 34.53
C ALA A 26 36.75 4.24 33.70
N ARG A 27 37.60 5.18 33.31
CA ARG A 27 38.89 4.90 32.70
C ARG A 27 39.87 4.82 33.87
N ALA A 28 40.52 3.69 33.99
CA ALA A 28 41.75 3.65 34.77
C ALA A 28 42.70 4.65 34.13
N GLU A 29 42.97 5.75 34.83
CA GLU A 29 43.91 6.74 34.37
C GLU A 29 45.29 6.14 34.54
N VAL A 30 46.02 5.90 33.46
CA VAL A 30 47.40 5.40 33.51
C VAL A 30 48.29 6.57 33.86
N GLU A 31 48.81 6.57 35.07
CA GLU A 31 49.78 7.54 35.52
C GLU A 31 51.17 7.07 35.14
N TRP A 32 51.85 7.81 34.28
CA TRP A 32 53.21 7.54 33.85
C TRP A 32 54.15 8.13 34.91
N GLN A 33 54.89 7.26 35.53
CA GLN A 33 55.83 7.69 36.58
C GLN A 33 57.25 7.38 36.19
N THR A 34 58.15 8.28 36.59
CA THR A 34 59.59 8.05 36.58
C THR A 34 60.06 7.54 37.93
N TYR A 35 60.78 6.45 37.92
CA TYR A 35 61.28 5.86 39.18
C TYR A 35 62.56 6.48 39.65
N PRO A 36 62.73 6.67 40.98
CA PRO A 36 64.02 7.05 41.55
C PRO A 36 65.06 5.99 41.21
N GLY A 37 66.08 6.36 40.42
CA GLY A 37 67.14 5.48 39.97
C GLY A 37 67.02 4.95 38.57
N SER A 38 65.88 5.09 37.92
CA SER A 38 65.73 4.88 36.48
C SER A 38 66.23 6.12 35.74
N THR A 39 66.88 5.93 34.59
CA THR A 39 67.37 7.03 33.76
C THR A 39 66.31 7.66 32.92
N GLY A 40 65.26 8.20 33.55
CA GLY A 40 64.26 9.03 32.86
C GLY A 40 63.02 8.27 32.31
N GLU A 41 62.08 9.07 31.89
CA GLU A 41 60.89 8.60 31.23
C GLU A 41 61.21 7.65 30.08
N PHE A 42 60.66 6.45 30.17
CA PHE A 42 60.76 5.53 29.07
C PHE A 42 59.66 5.81 28.02
N ASN A 43 59.83 6.90 27.30
CA ASN A 43 59.23 7.12 25.99
C ASN A 43 60.30 6.93 24.96
N GLY A 44 60.88 5.76 24.94
CA GLY A 44 61.91 5.38 24.00
C GLY A 44 61.32 4.53 22.85
N THR A 45 62.13 4.35 21.85
CA THR A 45 61.89 3.38 20.83
C THR A 45 62.96 2.31 20.86
N VAL A 46 62.59 1.07 20.77
CA VAL A 46 63.54 -0.02 20.65
C VAL A 46 63.69 -0.37 19.17
N PRO A 47 64.90 -0.41 18.63
CA PRO A 47 65.09 -0.75 17.24
C PRO A 47 64.69 -2.21 17.01
N ILE A 48 63.96 -2.42 15.94
CA ILE A 48 63.53 -3.72 15.43
C ILE A 48 64.15 -3.86 14.07
N ALA A 49 64.94 -4.91 13.83
CA ALA A 49 65.60 -5.20 12.57
C ALA A 49 65.90 -3.97 11.66
N ASP A 50 67.08 -3.70 11.42
CA ASP A 50 67.71 -2.68 10.52
C ASP A 50 67.15 -1.26 10.44
N SER A 51 65.85 -0.97 10.78
CA SER A 51 65.33 0.41 10.69
C SER A 51 64.00 0.67 11.40
N ALA A 52 63.31 -0.32 11.91
CA ALA A 52 62.06 -0.15 12.61
C ALA A 52 62.30 -0.03 14.14
N SER A 53 61.42 0.70 14.82
CA SER A 53 61.48 0.83 16.28
C SER A 53 60.08 0.75 16.86
N VAL A 54 59.97 0.20 18.05
CA VAL A 54 58.71 0.07 18.80
C VAL A 54 58.76 1.03 19.98
N PRO A 55 57.74 1.87 20.16
CA PRO A 55 57.64 2.69 21.34
C PRO A 55 57.44 1.80 22.57
N VAL A 56 58.10 2.20 23.63
CA VAL A 56 58.06 1.52 24.96
C VAL A 56 57.48 2.48 25.97
N TYR A 57 56.51 2.00 26.70
CA TYR A 57 55.87 2.76 27.74
C TYR A 57 56.13 2.12 29.11
N GLN A 58 56.27 2.97 30.11
CA GLN A 58 56.36 2.59 31.50
C GLN A 58 55.25 3.31 32.24
N GLY A 59 54.52 2.63 33.09
CA GLY A 59 53.45 3.28 33.83
C GLY A 59 52.91 2.45 34.99
N SER A 60 52.16 3.11 35.82
CA SER A 60 51.34 2.48 36.86
C SER A 60 49.89 2.90 36.66
N VAL A 61 48.97 1.99 36.90
CA VAL A 61 47.55 2.27 36.98
C VAL A 61 47.16 2.25 38.44
N GLN A 62 46.56 3.35 38.94
CA GLN A 62 46.27 3.49 40.34
C GLN A 62 45.09 2.62 40.78
N LEU A 63 45.30 1.71 41.67
CA LEU A 63 44.28 0.97 42.39
C LEU A 63 43.62 1.85 43.43
N ASP A 64 42.59 1.41 44.09
CA ASP A 64 41.86 2.13 45.13
C ASP A 64 42.84 2.88 46.06
N PRO A 65 42.60 4.17 46.39
CA PRO A 65 43.44 4.98 47.28
C PRO A 65 43.68 4.39 48.65
N ALA A 66 42.93 3.40 49.09
CA ALA A 66 43.09 2.69 50.30
C ALA A 66 44.10 1.51 50.25
N ALA A 67 44.50 1.11 49.07
CA ALA A 67 45.44 0.00 48.83
C ALA A 67 46.75 0.57 48.26
N SER A 68 47.67 0.91 49.11
CA SER A 68 48.92 1.56 48.73
C SER A 68 49.94 0.57 48.17
N HIS A 69 49.85 0.21 46.96
CA HIS A 69 50.91 -0.48 46.26
C HIS A 69 51.00 0.04 44.80
N ASP A 70 51.87 1.00 44.59
CA ASP A 70 52.33 1.40 43.27
C ASP A 70 53.35 0.37 42.80
N VAL A 71 52.96 -0.51 41.87
CA VAL A 71 53.91 -1.37 41.19
C VAL A 71 54.23 -0.76 39.87
N ALA A 72 55.46 -0.47 39.63
CA ALA A 72 55.91 0.10 38.38
C ALA A 72 56.54 -0.96 37.49
N PHE A 73 56.34 -0.72 36.20
CA PHE A 73 56.90 -1.57 35.16
C PHE A 73 57.83 -0.74 34.29
N SER A 74 59.05 -1.16 34.11
CA SER A 74 59.97 -0.51 33.19
C SER A 74 60.45 -1.50 32.14
N ALA A 75 60.50 -1.04 30.92
CA ALA A 75 61.17 -1.78 29.85
C ALA A 75 62.65 -1.40 29.85
N LYS A 76 63.51 -2.41 29.84
CA LYS A 76 64.93 -2.18 29.70
C LYS A 76 65.40 -2.58 28.31
N PRO A 77 65.87 -1.62 27.51
CA PRO A 77 66.27 -1.91 26.11
C PRO A 77 67.32 -3.00 25.98
N ASN A 78 68.19 -3.12 26.95
CA ASN A 78 69.30 -4.07 26.91
C ASN A 78 68.93 -5.56 27.16
N GLU A 79 67.67 -5.83 27.43
CA GLU A 79 67.15 -7.19 27.69
C GLU A 79 66.32 -7.76 26.54
N PHE A 80 66.30 -7.05 25.42
CA PHE A 80 65.58 -7.49 24.24
C PHE A 80 66.53 -8.25 23.32
N SER A 81 66.18 -9.47 22.99
CA SER A 81 66.77 -10.16 21.85
C SER A 81 66.04 -9.76 20.60
N VAL A 82 66.79 -9.18 19.67
CA VAL A 82 66.28 -8.90 18.32
C VAL A 82 66.69 -10.04 17.46
N ASP A 83 65.78 -10.86 17.05
CA ASP A 83 66.01 -11.87 16.04
C ASP A 83 65.80 -11.24 14.67
N ASP A 84 66.71 -11.36 13.75
CA ASP A 84 66.70 -10.69 12.43
C ASP A 84 65.46 -11.04 11.58
N ASP A 85 64.77 -12.11 11.91
CA ASP A 85 63.58 -12.59 11.17
C ASP A 85 62.26 -12.49 11.93
N ALA A 86 62.24 -11.86 13.12
CA ALA A 86 61.04 -11.74 13.96
C ALA A 86 60.71 -10.30 14.33
N ALA A 87 59.48 -9.92 14.29
CA ALA A 87 59.02 -8.65 14.87
C ALA A 87 59.29 -8.70 16.40
N ASN A 88 59.92 -7.67 16.89
CA ASN A 88 60.44 -7.70 18.27
C ASN A 88 59.39 -7.43 19.29
N LEU A 89 59.39 -8.29 20.24
CA LEU A 89 58.59 -8.19 21.44
C LEU A 89 59.40 -7.49 22.52
N ILE A 90 58.83 -6.41 23.09
CA ILE A 90 59.40 -5.70 24.18
C ILE A 90 58.69 -6.16 25.45
N VAL A 91 59.42 -6.89 26.29
CA VAL A 91 58.95 -7.29 27.62
C VAL A 91 59.48 -6.29 28.63
N ALA A 92 58.57 -5.57 29.29
CA ALA A 92 58.97 -4.71 30.38
C ALA A 92 59.16 -5.54 31.67
N ASN A 93 60.20 -5.28 32.38
CA ASN A 93 60.44 -5.94 33.66
C ASN A 93 59.77 -5.20 34.80
N PRO A 94 58.91 -5.88 35.56
CA PRO A 94 58.30 -5.27 36.72
C PRO A 94 59.33 -4.96 37.79
N GLN A 95 59.20 -3.79 38.45
CA GLN A 95 59.99 -3.36 39.61
C GLN A 95 59.04 -3.00 40.72
N ASP A 96 59.44 -3.22 41.94
CA ASP A 96 58.72 -2.69 43.11
C ASP A 96 59.00 -1.19 43.35
N SER A 97 58.33 -0.60 44.32
CA SER A 97 58.48 0.83 44.65
C SER A 97 59.92 1.20 45.11
N GLU A 98 60.75 0.23 45.41
CA GLU A 98 62.17 0.44 45.81
C GLU A 98 63.10 0.30 44.59
N GLY A 99 62.55 -0.04 43.40
CA GLY A 99 63.36 -0.19 42.20
C GLY A 99 63.98 -1.57 41.99
N ASP A 100 63.65 -2.53 42.82
CA ASP A 100 64.14 -3.89 42.69
C ASP A 100 63.38 -4.67 41.56
N GLN A 101 64.12 -5.41 40.78
CA GLN A 101 63.57 -6.27 39.74
C GLN A 101 63.06 -7.57 40.35
N PHE A 102 61.86 -7.95 39.96
CA PHE A 102 61.32 -9.27 40.28
C PHE A 102 61.84 -10.33 39.31
N SER A 103 62.25 -11.43 39.85
CA SER A 103 62.71 -12.60 39.11
C SER A 103 61.53 -13.33 38.43
N THR A 104 60.33 -13.04 38.87
CA THR A 104 59.06 -13.49 38.32
C THR A 104 58.08 -12.34 38.28
N PRO A 105 57.16 -12.22 37.33
CA PRO A 105 56.16 -11.18 37.36
C PRO A 105 55.45 -11.12 38.73
N PRO A 106 55.35 -9.95 39.38
CA PRO A 106 54.71 -9.85 40.69
C PRO A 106 53.20 -10.18 40.51
N ALA A 107 52.75 -11.04 41.42
CA ALA A 107 51.32 -11.20 41.60
C ALA A 107 50.76 -9.96 42.28
N LEU A 108 49.68 -9.38 41.76
CA LEU A 108 48.97 -8.30 42.43
C LEU A 108 48.37 -8.87 43.71
N ARG A 109 48.78 -8.30 44.87
CA ARG A 109 48.26 -8.69 46.16
C ARG A 109 47.19 -7.72 46.59
N TRP A 110 46.04 -8.25 46.88
CA TRP A 110 44.86 -7.52 47.35
C TRP A 110 44.75 -7.78 48.87
N GLU A 111 44.97 -6.78 49.67
CA GLU A 111 44.71 -6.89 51.13
C GLU A 111 43.19 -6.81 51.38
N ASN A 112 42.59 -7.94 51.73
CA ASN A 112 41.19 -8.08 52.15
C ASN A 112 40.10 -7.78 51.13
N GLN A 113 40.38 -7.79 49.82
CA GLN A 113 39.37 -7.61 48.76
C GLN A 113 39.49 -8.65 47.66
N THR A 114 38.37 -8.88 46.96
CA THR A 114 38.37 -9.67 45.73
C THR A 114 39.11 -8.88 44.65
N PRO A 115 40.06 -9.46 43.91
CA PRO A 115 40.73 -8.77 42.82
C PRO A 115 39.71 -8.27 41.80
N PRO A 116 39.89 -7.06 41.24
CA PRO A 116 39.05 -6.59 40.18
C PRO A 116 39.20 -7.49 38.96
N THR A 117 38.13 -7.64 38.21
CA THR A 117 38.19 -8.34 36.92
C THR A 117 38.90 -7.41 35.95
N VAL A 118 40.06 -7.81 35.48
CA VAL A 118 40.79 -7.11 34.42
C VAL A 118 40.85 -7.97 33.20
N SER A 119 40.48 -7.39 32.08
CA SER A 119 40.65 -8.01 30.78
C SER A 119 41.58 -7.18 29.89
N LEU A 120 42.32 -7.86 29.02
CA LEU A 120 43.17 -7.19 28.05
C LEU A 120 42.55 -7.26 26.69
N VAL A 121 42.60 -6.17 25.96
CA VAL A 121 42.19 -6.10 24.53
C VAL A 121 43.36 -5.56 23.73
N TRP A 122 43.45 -6.02 22.48
CA TRP A 122 44.43 -5.45 21.56
C TRP A 122 43.93 -4.15 20.96
N ALA A 123 44.78 -3.14 20.95
CA ALA A 123 44.47 -1.83 20.40
C ALA A 123 45.65 -1.33 19.54
N ASP A 124 45.39 -0.35 18.68
CA ASP A 124 46.46 0.42 18.04
C ASP A 124 47.11 1.34 19.13
N ALA A 125 48.43 1.36 19.21
CA ALA A 125 49.16 2.18 20.17
C ALA A 125 48.87 3.68 20.00
N ALA A 126 48.45 4.13 18.82
CA ALA A 126 48.03 5.50 18.57
C ALA A 126 46.61 5.82 19.07
N THR A 127 45.75 4.82 19.24
CA THR A 127 44.36 4.92 19.74
C THR A 127 44.06 3.78 20.69
N PRO A 128 44.71 3.68 21.81
CA PRO A 128 44.68 2.49 22.69
C PRO A 128 43.31 2.27 23.33
N ASP A 129 42.54 3.29 23.51
CA ASP A 129 41.16 3.23 24.02
C ASP A 129 40.14 2.68 23.01
N THR A 130 40.54 2.46 21.76
CA THR A 130 39.72 1.87 20.72
C THR A 130 40.19 0.44 20.43
N PRO A 131 39.56 -0.59 21.02
CA PRO A 131 39.99 -1.97 20.83
C PRO A 131 39.83 -2.42 19.37
N LEU A 132 40.86 -3.12 18.88
CA LEU A 132 40.81 -3.76 17.56
C LEU A 132 39.79 -4.92 17.55
N ASN A 133 39.58 -5.50 18.71
CA ASN A 133 38.61 -6.56 18.93
C ASN A 133 37.99 -6.38 20.34
N PRO A 134 36.69 -6.19 20.49
CA PRO A 134 36.06 -5.93 21.78
C PRO A 134 36.07 -7.14 22.74
N GLN A 135 36.52 -8.30 22.32
CA GLN A 135 36.62 -9.47 23.20
C GLN A 135 37.96 -9.48 23.97
N PRO A 136 37.94 -9.87 25.24
CA PRO A 136 39.16 -10.05 26.03
C PRO A 136 40.13 -11.01 25.32
N ILE A 137 41.43 -10.71 25.43
CA ILE A 137 42.44 -11.49 24.74
C ILE A 137 42.97 -12.61 25.65
N ALA A 138 42.89 -13.82 25.15
CA ALA A 138 43.72 -14.92 25.61
C ALA A 138 44.44 -15.47 24.37
N ASN A 139 45.74 -15.34 24.32
CA ASN A 139 46.62 -15.95 23.29
C ASN A 139 46.11 -15.76 21.84
N ARG A 140 46.11 -14.53 21.34
CA ARG A 140 45.65 -14.25 19.98
C ARG A 140 46.78 -14.18 18.97
N SER A 141 46.48 -14.61 17.77
CA SER A 141 47.34 -14.46 16.61
C SER A 141 46.79 -13.40 15.68
N PHE A 142 47.64 -12.50 15.22
CA PHE A 142 47.34 -11.51 14.18
C PHE A 142 48.22 -11.74 12.97
N CYS A 143 47.73 -11.39 11.82
CA CYS A 143 48.51 -11.45 10.58
C CYS A 143 49.23 -10.13 10.33
N ALA A 144 50.49 -10.23 10.00
CA ALA A 144 51.35 -9.07 9.73
C ALA A 144 50.80 -8.18 8.62
N GLN A 145 50.20 -8.80 7.58
CA GLN A 145 49.74 -8.08 6.38
C GLN A 145 48.68 -7.00 6.65
N GLY A 146 47.85 -7.18 7.67
CA GLY A 146 46.84 -6.19 8.05
C GLY A 146 47.36 -5.11 8.99
N LEU A 147 48.55 -5.26 9.51
CA LEU A 147 49.11 -4.42 10.54
C LEU A 147 50.26 -3.53 10.06
N ALA A 148 50.56 -3.55 8.75
CA ALA A 148 51.67 -2.78 8.19
C ALA A 148 51.63 -1.30 8.58
N GLY A 149 52.75 -0.83 9.19
CA GLY A 149 52.87 0.54 9.67
C GLY A 149 52.15 0.85 10.98
N ARG A 150 51.58 -0.16 11.69
CA ARG A 150 50.94 0.01 12.99
C ARG A 150 51.78 -0.58 14.13
N SER A 151 51.64 0.00 15.28
CA SER A 151 52.10 -0.60 16.54
C SER A 151 50.89 -1.05 17.37
N LEU A 152 50.96 -2.25 17.92
CA LEU A 152 49.90 -2.79 18.77
C LEU A 152 50.25 -2.71 20.26
N VAL A 153 49.23 -2.53 21.07
CA VAL A 153 49.36 -2.50 22.53
C VAL A 153 48.27 -3.40 23.13
N ALA A 154 48.62 -4.13 24.20
CA ALA A 154 47.63 -4.80 25.02
C ALA A 154 47.07 -3.78 26.02
N TRP A 155 45.79 -3.40 25.81
CA TRP A 155 45.13 -2.37 26.60
C TRP A 155 44.21 -2.98 27.66
N PRO A 156 44.28 -2.55 28.93
CA PRO A 156 43.43 -3.09 29.98
C PRO A 156 42.02 -2.53 29.94
N GLN A 157 41.05 -3.38 30.17
CA GLN A 157 39.67 -3.01 30.48
C GLN A 157 39.37 -3.47 31.91
N ILE A 158 38.88 -2.56 32.75
CA ILE A 158 38.68 -2.78 34.17
C ILE A 158 37.22 -2.55 34.52
N ASP A 159 36.60 -3.51 35.21
CA ASP A 159 35.19 -3.44 35.58
C ASP A 159 34.88 -2.53 36.76
N ALA A 160 35.90 -2.05 37.45
CA ALA A 160 35.76 -1.20 38.63
C ALA A 160 36.75 -0.01 38.58
N GLN A 161 36.40 1.09 39.25
CA GLN A 161 37.27 2.25 39.41
C GLN A 161 38.43 1.91 40.34
N GLN A 162 39.32 1.11 39.91
CA GLN A 162 40.49 0.70 40.65
C GLN A 162 41.73 0.93 39.79
N THR A 163 42.81 1.27 40.43
CA THR A 163 44.10 1.46 39.78
C THR A 163 44.94 0.20 39.93
N ILE A 164 45.49 -0.31 38.88
CA ILE A 164 46.35 -1.48 38.86
C ILE A 164 47.66 -1.17 38.17
N PRO A 165 48.78 -1.74 38.58
CA PRO A 165 50.01 -1.68 37.82
C PRO A 165 49.87 -2.49 36.54
N LEU A 166 50.36 -1.96 35.42
CA LEU A 166 50.28 -2.55 34.11
C LEU A 166 51.64 -2.72 33.48
N LEU A 167 51.80 -3.85 32.79
CA LEU A 167 52.87 -4.06 31.87
C LEU A 167 52.33 -4.10 30.44
N TYR A 168 52.80 -3.21 29.60
CA TYR A 168 52.43 -3.22 28.19
C TYR A 168 53.40 -4.04 27.39
N LEU A 169 52.82 -4.79 26.45
CA LEU A 169 53.55 -5.33 25.36
C LEU A 169 53.33 -4.45 24.13
N LEU A 170 54.38 -3.91 23.60
CA LEU A 170 54.35 -3.13 22.40
C LEU A 170 55.00 -3.90 21.27
N THR A 171 54.40 -3.83 20.11
CA THR A 171 54.90 -4.52 18.93
C THR A 171 54.75 -3.65 17.69
N SER A 172 55.63 -3.78 16.74
CA SER A 172 55.48 -3.24 15.43
C SER A 172 55.11 -4.33 14.42
N THR A 173 54.59 -3.89 13.30
CA THR A 173 54.00 -4.75 12.33
C THR A 173 54.91 -5.17 11.20
N GLY A 174 54.65 -6.30 10.59
CA GLY A 174 55.25 -6.71 9.34
C GLY A 174 56.04 -8.05 9.39
N TYR A 175 56.34 -8.53 10.58
CA TYR A 175 57.13 -9.75 10.74
C TYR A 175 56.49 -10.75 11.71
N PRO A 176 56.71 -12.05 11.57
CA PRO A 176 56.26 -13.00 12.55
C PRO A 176 57.04 -12.78 13.86
N TYR A 177 56.29 -12.65 14.98
CA TYR A 177 56.84 -12.56 16.32
C TYR A 177 55.88 -13.14 17.33
N GLU A 178 56.40 -13.48 18.48
CA GLU A 178 55.63 -13.92 19.63
C GLU A 178 56.01 -13.05 20.85
N GLY A 179 55.02 -12.68 21.62
CA GLY A 179 55.23 -11.92 22.81
C GLY A 179 54.23 -12.23 23.89
N THR A 180 54.66 -11.92 25.15
CA THR A 180 53.86 -12.24 26.31
C THR A 180 53.68 -11.00 27.19
N VAL A 181 52.43 -10.75 27.58
CA VAL A 181 52.10 -9.76 28.64
C VAL A 181 51.63 -10.52 29.86
N VAL A 182 52.10 -10.08 31.02
CA VAL A 182 51.66 -10.61 32.30
C VAL A 182 51.02 -9.49 33.11
N LEU A 183 49.77 -9.70 33.55
CA LEU A 183 49.02 -8.78 34.38
C LEU A 183 48.26 -9.60 35.42
N ALA A 184 48.44 -9.31 36.71
CA ALA A 184 47.71 -9.98 37.79
C ALA A 184 47.67 -11.52 37.61
N ASP A 185 48.81 -12.11 37.39
CA ASP A 185 48.99 -13.55 37.12
C ASP A 185 48.38 -14.08 35.80
N GLN A 186 47.75 -13.21 35.03
CA GLN A 186 47.27 -13.56 33.71
C GLN A 186 48.38 -13.41 32.67
N LYS A 187 48.63 -14.47 31.96
CA LYS A 187 49.61 -14.50 30.85
C LYS A 187 48.83 -14.52 29.52
N VAL A 188 49.04 -13.51 28.69
CA VAL A 188 48.50 -13.47 27.33
C VAL A 188 49.63 -13.40 26.30
N THR A 189 49.50 -14.15 25.24
CA THR A 189 50.51 -14.20 24.19
C THR A 189 49.96 -13.56 22.92
N LEU A 190 50.77 -12.73 22.30
CA LEU A 190 50.54 -12.16 20.99
C LEU A 190 51.42 -12.82 19.95
N ASN A 191 50.82 -13.42 18.95
CA ASN A 191 51.52 -13.94 17.80
C ASN A 191 51.19 -13.07 16.56
N ILE A 192 52.22 -12.69 15.81
CA ILE A 192 52.04 -12.03 14.52
C ILE A 192 52.77 -12.85 13.46
N ALA A 193 52.07 -13.26 12.43
CA ALA A 193 52.59 -14.05 11.33
C ALA A 193 52.17 -13.42 9.99
N PRO A 194 52.93 -13.63 8.92
CA PRO A 194 52.46 -13.25 7.59
C PRO A 194 51.18 -14.01 7.21
N ALA A 195 50.22 -13.33 6.59
CA ALA A 195 49.00 -13.98 6.16
C ALA A 195 49.22 -14.87 4.98
N GLN A 196 48.65 -16.08 4.99
CA GLN A 196 48.58 -16.97 3.87
C GLN A 196 47.24 -16.86 3.19
N GLY A 197 47.13 -15.91 2.24
CA GLY A 197 45.90 -15.65 1.52
C GLY A 197 44.99 -14.59 2.17
N ASP A 198 43.74 -14.61 1.77
CA ASP A 198 42.77 -13.63 2.23
C ASP A 198 42.23 -13.97 3.64
N LEU A 199 42.35 -13.00 4.57
CA LEU A 199 41.85 -13.11 5.94
C LEU A 199 40.35 -12.94 6.04
N ILE A 200 39.78 -12.23 5.08
CA ILE A 200 38.35 -12.00 4.99
C ILE A 200 37.93 -12.04 3.54
N SER A 201 36.85 -12.71 3.29
CA SER A 201 36.20 -12.72 1.97
C SER A 201 34.69 -12.55 2.12
N VAL A 202 34.08 -11.97 1.12
CA VAL A 202 32.62 -11.81 1.07
C VAL A 202 32.13 -12.33 -0.28
N SER A 203 31.04 -13.07 -0.24
CA SER A 203 30.28 -13.50 -1.41
C SER A 203 28.83 -13.10 -1.26
N ALA A 204 28.13 -12.93 -2.38
CA ALA A 204 26.73 -12.56 -2.41
C ALA A 204 25.92 -13.61 -3.17
N SER A 205 24.74 -13.96 -2.62
CA SER A 205 23.82 -14.86 -3.30
C SER A 205 23.33 -14.25 -4.62
N GLY A 206 23.26 -15.05 -5.69
CA GLY A 206 22.84 -14.54 -7.00
C GLY A 206 23.85 -13.61 -7.67
N TYR A 207 25.15 -13.76 -7.34
CA TYR A 207 26.20 -12.97 -7.97
C TYR A 207 26.27 -13.25 -9.47
N ASN A 208 26.33 -12.17 -10.24
CA ASN A 208 26.45 -12.17 -11.69
C ASN A 208 27.81 -11.62 -12.08
N GLU A 209 28.66 -12.44 -12.67
CA GLU A 209 30.03 -12.07 -13.05
C GLU A 209 30.10 -10.93 -14.08
N THR A 210 29.15 -10.91 -15.03
CA THR A 210 29.09 -9.85 -16.06
C THR A 210 28.79 -8.48 -15.45
N LEU A 211 27.96 -8.44 -14.44
CA LEU A 211 27.59 -7.21 -13.73
C LEU A 211 28.58 -6.89 -12.60
N GLY A 212 29.37 -7.86 -12.18
CA GLY A 212 30.23 -7.76 -11.00
C GLY A 212 29.43 -7.46 -9.73
N ALA A 213 28.24 -8.03 -9.60
CA ALA A 213 27.33 -7.77 -8.48
C ALA A 213 26.22 -8.83 -8.36
N ALA A 214 25.66 -8.99 -7.17
CA ALA A 214 24.40 -9.68 -6.98
C ALA A 214 23.22 -8.77 -7.33
N LYS A 215 22.16 -9.29 -7.92
CA LYS A 215 21.03 -8.50 -8.42
C LYS A 215 19.70 -9.02 -7.88
N THR A 216 18.87 -8.11 -7.37
CA THR A 216 17.47 -8.37 -7.01
C THR A 216 16.63 -7.11 -7.24
N THR A 217 15.32 -7.18 -7.00
CA THR A 217 14.43 -6.01 -7.06
C THR A 217 14.50 -5.19 -5.77
N VAL A 218 14.17 -3.90 -5.84
CA VAL A 218 13.90 -3.09 -4.65
C VAL A 218 12.80 -3.79 -3.83
N GLY A 219 13.00 -3.88 -2.51
CA GLY A 219 12.19 -4.70 -1.61
C GLY A 219 12.58 -6.18 -1.53
N GLY A 220 13.40 -6.66 -2.46
CA GLY A 220 13.95 -8.03 -2.43
C GLY A 220 15.16 -8.15 -1.52
N THR A 221 15.65 -9.38 -1.37
CA THR A 221 16.72 -9.72 -0.42
C THR A 221 17.91 -10.35 -1.15
N ILE A 222 19.11 -9.93 -0.79
CA ILE A 222 20.39 -10.57 -1.14
C ILE A 222 21.03 -11.05 0.15
N THR A 223 21.58 -12.25 0.14
CA THR A 223 22.34 -12.78 1.27
C THR A 223 23.84 -12.61 1.00
N LEU A 224 24.54 -11.92 1.89
CA LEU A 224 26.00 -11.90 1.94
C LEU A 224 26.48 -13.02 2.86
N THR A 225 27.54 -13.68 2.46
CA THR A 225 28.28 -14.61 3.29
C THR A 225 29.70 -14.07 3.47
N VAL A 226 30.02 -13.68 4.69
CA VAL A 226 31.37 -13.26 5.08
C VAL A 226 32.09 -14.48 5.64
N THR A 227 33.33 -14.72 5.19
CA THR A 227 34.18 -15.79 5.70
C THR A 227 35.45 -15.17 6.26
N THR A 228 35.81 -15.57 7.49
CA THR A 228 37.01 -15.09 8.19
C THR A 228 37.99 -16.23 8.36
N LYS A 229 39.30 -15.94 8.19
CA LYS A 229 40.39 -16.89 8.26
C LYS A 229 41.51 -16.41 9.17
N ASP A 230 42.27 -17.34 9.70
CA ASP A 230 43.50 -17.07 10.43
C ASP A 230 44.69 -16.82 9.49
N CYS A 231 45.86 -16.52 10.07
CA CYS A 231 47.07 -16.25 9.30
C CYS A 231 47.58 -17.45 8.48
N GLN A 232 47.19 -18.66 8.80
CA GLN A 232 47.52 -19.87 8.08
C GLN A 232 46.51 -20.19 6.99
N GLY A 233 45.49 -19.40 6.81
CA GLY A 233 44.42 -19.60 5.83
C GLY A 233 43.32 -20.56 6.28
N ASN A 234 43.35 -21.04 7.53
CA ASN A 234 42.25 -21.83 8.08
C ASN A 234 41.11 -20.94 8.49
N VAL A 235 39.90 -21.48 8.48
CA VAL A 235 38.71 -20.80 8.94
C VAL A 235 38.85 -20.42 10.42
N ALA A 236 38.60 -19.15 10.75
CA ALA A 236 38.69 -18.61 12.11
C ALA A 236 37.35 -18.01 12.55
N GLY A 237 36.76 -18.62 13.60
CA GLY A 237 35.47 -18.20 14.13
C GLY A 237 35.55 -17.08 15.15
N ASN A 238 34.40 -16.45 15.43
CA ASN A 238 34.22 -15.36 16.36
C ASN A 238 35.09 -14.12 16.07
N ILE A 239 35.35 -13.86 14.80
CA ILE A 239 36.11 -12.68 14.37
C ILE A 239 35.14 -11.53 14.09
N PRO A 240 35.26 -10.40 14.76
CA PRO A 240 34.50 -9.20 14.48
C PRO A 240 34.93 -8.58 13.15
N PHE A 241 33.98 -8.15 12.35
CA PHE A 241 34.21 -7.47 11.09
C PHE A 241 33.30 -6.26 10.93
N ILE A 242 33.65 -5.41 9.98
CA ILE A 242 32.89 -4.21 9.63
C ILE A 242 32.54 -4.27 8.17
N ILE A 243 31.30 -3.93 7.83
CA ILE A 243 30.89 -3.72 6.43
C ILE A 243 30.64 -2.22 6.26
N LYS A 244 31.30 -1.61 5.29
CA LYS A 244 31.11 -0.20 4.93
C LYS A 244 30.43 -0.10 3.56
N ARG A 245 29.47 0.80 3.49
CA ARG A 245 28.86 1.19 2.23
C ARG A 245 29.77 2.20 1.51
N LYS A 246 30.00 1.99 0.22
CA LYS A 246 30.49 3.02 -0.70
C LYS A 246 29.33 3.76 -1.36
N ASP A 247 29.63 4.80 -2.13
CA ASP A 247 28.64 5.52 -2.91
C ASP A 247 27.90 4.58 -3.86
N ALA A 248 26.59 4.59 -3.73
CA ALA A 248 25.70 3.90 -4.65
C ALA A 248 25.69 4.65 -6.01
N GLN A 249 25.63 3.91 -7.09
CA GLN A 249 25.68 4.44 -8.44
C GLN A 249 24.46 3.97 -9.24
N ASN A 250 23.92 4.87 -10.02
CA ASN A 250 22.96 4.52 -11.05
C ASN A 250 23.65 3.72 -12.18
N ARG A 251 22.89 3.32 -13.19
CA ARG A 251 23.44 2.49 -14.29
C ARG A 251 24.47 3.25 -15.16
N GLN A 252 24.37 4.58 -15.23
CA GLN A 252 25.31 5.45 -15.96
C GLN A 252 26.55 5.82 -15.12
N GLY A 253 26.71 5.25 -13.92
CA GLY A 253 27.84 5.48 -13.03
C GLY A 253 27.77 6.76 -12.20
N ALA A 254 26.69 7.52 -12.31
CA ALA A 254 26.50 8.70 -11.46
C ALA A 254 26.10 8.31 -10.03
N VAL A 255 26.69 9.03 -9.06
CA VAL A 255 26.39 8.78 -7.63
C VAL A 255 24.93 9.10 -7.33
N ASN A 256 24.26 8.16 -6.68
CA ASN A 256 22.88 8.29 -6.20
C ASN A 256 22.72 7.59 -4.85
N ASN A 257 22.89 8.34 -3.78
CA ASN A 257 22.84 7.86 -2.41
C ASN A 257 21.45 8.07 -1.74
N THR A 258 20.41 8.33 -2.52
CA THR A 258 19.07 8.65 -1.97
C THR A 258 18.36 7.44 -1.35
N ALA A 259 18.77 6.22 -1.71
CA ALA A 259 18.21 5.00 -1.13
C ALA A 259 19.11 4.45 -0.01
N PRO A 260 18.55 4.05 1.14
CA PRO A 260 19.28 3.31 2.16
C PRO A 260 19.51 1.86 1.74
N VAL A 261 20.59 1.27 2.23
CA VAL A 261 20.79 -0.18 2.20
C VAL A 261 20.73 -0.71 3.63
N VAL A 262 19.91 -1.71 3.87
CA VAL A 262 19.70 -2.28 5.20
C VAL A 262 20.42 -3.62 5.28
N LEU A 263 21.35 -3.74 6.22
CA LEU A 263 22.04 -4.97 6.58
C LEU A 263 21.42 -5.54 7.86
N ASP A 264 20.73 -6.68 7.76
CA ASP A 264 19.85 -7.22 8.81
C ASP A 264 18.84 -6.18 9.29
N SER A 265 19.13 -5.49 10.39
CA SER A 265 18.30 -4.39 10.91
C SER A 265 19.01 -3.04 10.91
N THR A 266 20.25 -2.96 10.43
CA THR A 266 21.07 -1.75 10.41
C THR A 266 20.92 -1.05 9.06
N GLU A 267 20.34 0.14 9.08
CA GLU A 267 20.20 0.98 7.89
C GLU A 267 21.49 1.77 7.63
N LEU A 268 22.14 1.50 6.52
CA LEU A 268 23.30 2.25 6.04
C LEU A 268 22.86 3.41 5.13
N THR A 269 23.21 4.61 5.57
CA THR A 269 22.93 5.88 4.88
C THR A 269 24.23 6.62 4.58
N THR A 270 24.16 7.89 4.20
CA THR A 270 25.33 8.77 4.10
C THR A 270 25.91 9.15 5.47
N THR A 271 25.16 9.02 6.55
CA THR A 271 25.56 9.35 7.92
C THR A 271 25.88 8.12 8.76
N VAL A 272 25.14 7.03 8.58
CA VAL A 272 25.43 5.71 9.18
C VAL A 272 26.10 4.87 8.10
N THR A 273 27.42 4.81 8.12
CA THR A 273 28.21 4.25 7.00
C THR A 273 28.70 2.84 7.22
N GLU A 274 28.52 2.26 8.42
CA GLU A 274 29.08 0.95 8.75
C GLU A 274 28.09 0.05 9.53
N TYR A 275 28.18 -1.24 9.23
CA TYR A 275 27.55 -2.35 9.95
C TYR A 275 28.66 -3.12 10.67
N ARG A 276 28.41 -3.56 11.91
CA ARG A 276 29.35 -4.36 12.70
C ARG A 276 28.77 -5.75 12.92
N GLY A 277 29.51 -6.76 12.52
CA GLY A 277 29.15 -8.16 12.65
C GLY A 277 30.28 -8.99 13.30
N THR A 278 29.98 -10.24 13.60
CA THR A 278 30.95 -11.23 14.09
C THR A 278 30.69 -12.55 13.40
N SER A 279 31.73 -13.22 12.92
CA SER A 279 31.58 -14.56 12.36
C SER A 279 31.22 -15.58 13.44
N ASP A 280 30.52 -16.62 13.08
CA ASP A 280 30.20 -17.76 13.96
C ASP A 280 31.45 -18.59 14.30
N ALA A 281 31.27 -19.68 15.05
CA ALA A 281 32.37 -20.57 15.41
C ALA A 281 33.03 -21.27 14.18
N ASN A 282 32.33 -21.31 13.05
CA ASN A 282 32.84 -21.85 11.78
C ASN A 282 33.46 -20.77 10.90
N GLY A 283 33.68 -19.55 11.42
CA GLY A 283 34.26 -18.44 10.68
C GLY A 283 33.37 -17.87 9.59
N THR A 284 32.06 -18.07 9.66
CA THR A 284 31.12 -17.55 8.69
C THR A 284 30.12 -16.62 9.34
N ALA A 285 29.63 -15.64 8.58
CA ALA A 285 28.48 -14.82 8.96
C ALA A 285 27.58 -14.65 7.75
N THR A 286 26.28 -14.83 7.97
CA THR A 286 25.26 -14.62 6.94
C THR A 286 24.51 -13.35 7.26
N ILE A 287 24.46 -12.40 6.31
CA ILE A 287 23.88 -11.08 6.48
C ILE A 287 22.85 -10.86 5.38
N THR A 288 21.68 -10.44 5.78
CA THR A 288 20.61 -10.07 4.85
C THR A 288 20.79 -8.64 4.38
N VAL A 289 20.82 -8.42 3.07
CA VAL A 289 20.91 -7.08 2.47
C VAL A 289 19.63 -6.78 1.73
N THR A 290 19.00 -5.66 2.06
CA THR A 290 17.78 -5.18 1.40
C THR A 290 17.89 -3.69 1.09
N GLN A 291 17.15 -3.25 0.08
CA GLN A 291 16.82 -1.86 -0.19
C GLN A 291 15.29 -1.75 -0.20
N PRO A 292 14.66 -1.28 0.88
CA PRO A 292 13.20 -1.32 1.00
C PRO A 292 12.47 -0.42 0.01
N ASN A 293 13.10 0.67 -0.42
CA ASN A 293 12.56 1.62 -1.39
C ASN A 293 13.67 2.39 -2.10
N GLY A 294 13.31 3.29 -3.00
CA GLY A 294 14.23 4.20 -3.69
C GLY A 294 14.58 3.78 -5.12
N PRO A 295 15.55 4.45 -5.74
CA PRO A 295 15.93 4.23 -7.13
C PRO A 295 16.69 2.93 -7.35
N GLY A 296 16.76 2.48 -8.59
CA GLY A 296 17.59 1.35 -9.02
C GLY A 296 19.07 1.71 -9.02
N VAL A 297 19.84 1.17 -8.09
CA VAL A 297 21.26 1.49 -7.92
C VAL A 297 22.12 0.25 -7.69
N LYS A 298 23.41 0.39 -7.99
CA LYS A 298 24.47 -0.54 -7.60
C LYS A 298 25.21 0.02 -6.41
N THR A 299 25.25 -0.72 -5.30
CA THR A 299 25.92 -0.32 -4.07
C THR A 299 27.07 -1.26 -3.77
N PRO A 300 28.33 -0.80 -3.79
CA PRO A 300 29.44 -1.60 -3.33
C PRO A 300 29.49 -1.62 -1.80
N LEU A 301 29.76 -2.79 -1.25
CA LEU A 301 29.90 -3.08 0.18
C LEU A 301 31.30 -3.63 0.43
N VAL A 302 32.06 -2.91 1.24
CA VAL A 302 33.44 -3.28 1.59
C VAL A 302 33.45 -3.90 2.97
N VAL A 303 33.97 -5.11 3.05
CA VAL A 303 34.06 -5.87 4.29
C VAL A 303 35.51 -5.94 4.74
N GLY A 304 35.75 -5.67 6.01
CA GLY A 304 37.07 -5.68 6.58
C GLY A 304 37.08 -6.05 8.07
N ILE A 305 38.20 -6.46 8.58
CA ILE A 305 38.44 -6.69 10.00
C ILE A 305 39.03 -5.40 10.56
N SER A 306 38.53 -4.95 11.73
CA SER A 306 39.06 -3.74 12.37
C SER A 306 40.57 -3.89 12.64
N GLY A 307 41.34 -2.90 12.23
CA GLY A 307 42.78 -2.92 12.38
C GLY A 307 43.55 -3.69 11.32
N ILE A 308 42.89 -4.35 10.36
CA ILE A 308 43.50 -5.08 9.26
C ILE A 308 43.26 -4.31 7.97
N ALA A 309 44.30 -4.04 7.17
CA ALA A 309 44.17 -3.26 5.95
C ALA A 309 43.49 -4.04 4.83
N GLN A 310 43.53 -5.36 4.88
CA GLN A 310 42.90 -6.20 3.87
C GLN A 310 41.38 -6.11 3.95
N THR A 311 40.77 -5.92 2.79
CA THR A 311 39.32 -5.84 2.63
C THR A 311 38.87 -6.73 1.47
N SER A 312 37.63 -7.17 1.54
CA SER A 312 36.92 -7.84 0.44
C SER A 312 35.71 -7.01 0.05
N GLU A 313 35.32 -7.02 -1.21
CA GLU A 313 34.21 -6.21 -1.71
C GLU A 313 33.17 -7.10 -2.41
N ALA A 314 31.92 -6.85 -2.12
CA ALA A 314 30.78 -7.36 -2.87
C ALA A 314 29.89 -6.18 -3.27
N ALA A 315 29.38 -6.21 -4.49
CA ALA A 315 28.40 -5.20 -4.91
C ALA A 315 27.01 -5.82 -5.01
N VAL A 316 26.03 -5.04 -4.67
CA VAL A 316 24.61 -5.39 -4.76
C VAL A 316 23.89 -4.42 -5.68
N ILE A 317 23.02 -4.93 -6.54
CA ILE A 317 22.17 -4.14 -7.44
C ILE A 317 20.72 -4.36 -7.03
N PHE A 318 20.04 -3.29 -6.72
CA PHE A 318 18.60 -3.27 -6.52
C PHE A 318 17.94 -2.61 -7.72
N THR A 319 17.01 -3.30 -8.35
CA THR A 319 16.38 -2.86 -9.60
C THR A 319 14.96 -2.36 -9.36
N VAL A 320 14.54 -1.37 -10.15
CA VAL A 320 13.19 -0.82 -10.12
C VAL A 320 12.38 -1.23 -11.35
N LEU A 321 11.08 -1.39 -11.14
CA LEU A 321 10.16 -1.72 -12.23
C LEU A 321 10.06 -0.56 -13.24
N THR A 322 10.21 0.69 -12.79
CA THR A 322 10.02 1.90 -13.59
C THR A 322 11.18 2.22 -14.54
N SER A 323 12.17 1.34 -14.66
CA SER A 323 13.28 1.47 -15.59
C SER A 323 13.51 0.15 -16.33
N PRO A 324 13.82 0.17 -17.64
CA PRO A 324 14.14 -1.03 -18.39
C PRO A 324 15.56 -1.55 -18.10
N ASP A 325 15.77 -2.84 -18.34
CA ASP A 325 17.11 -3.45 -18.21
C ASP A 325 17.93 -3.29 -19.50
N VAL A 326 18.16 -2.05 -19.91
CA VAL A 326 18.95 -1.71 -21.11
C VAL A 326 20.11 -0.80 -20.76
N ALA A 327 21.16 -0.80 -21.58
CA ALA A 327 22.36 0.00 -21.33
C ALA A 327 22.08 1.50 -21.30
N GLN A 328 21.09 1.96 -22.05
CA GLN A 328 20.68 3.36 -22.17
C GLN A 328 19.91 3.88 -20.96
N ALA A 329 19.40 2.99 -20.11
CA ALA A 329 18.66 3.39 -18.92
C ALA A 329 19.55 4.12 -17.90
N THR A 330 18.98 5.07 -17.22
CA THR A 330 19.65 5.82 -16.15
C THR A 330 19.71 5.01 -14.86
N MET A 331 18.63 4.30 -14.53
CA MET A 331 18.55 3.47 -13.33
C MET A 331 18.80 1.99 -13.65
N TRP A 332 19.12 1.21 -12.64
CA TRP A 332 19.09 -0.24 -12.72
C TRP A 332 17.64 -0.70 -12.66
N GLY A 333 17.15 -1.28 -13.74
CA GLY A 333 15.75 -1.61 -13.91
C GLY A 333 15.50 -3.09 -14.22
N HIS A 334 14.20 -3.44 -14.20
CA HIS A 334 13.70 -4.76 -14.62
C HIS A 334 12.35 -4.66 -15.35
N MET A 335 12.01 -3.47 -15.89
CA MET A 335 10.83 -3.32 -16.74
C MET A 335 10.89 -4.31 -17.90
N ALA A 336 9.81 -5.05 -18.10
CA ALA A 336 9.70 -6.00 -19.19
C ALA A 336 9.74 -5.28 -20.55
N GLU A 337 10.44 -5.84 -21.53
CA GLU A 337 10.52 -5.31 -22.89
C GLU A 337 9.17 -5.41 -23.60
N THR A 338 8.41 -6.46 -23.31
CA THR A 338 7.10 -6.73 -23.89
C THR A 338 6.11 -7.21 -22.85
N VAL A 339 4.83 -6.98 -23.12
CA VAL A 339 3.69 -7.43 -22.31
C VAL A 339 2.69 -8.14 -23.21
N GLU A 340 2.28 -9.32 -22.82
CA GLU A 340 1.23 -10.08 -23.51
C GLU A 340 -0.15 -9.74 -22.94
N ALA A 341 -1.09 -9.39 -23.81
CA ALA A 341 -2.47 -9.15 -23.45
C ALA A 341 -3.42 -9.67 -24.56
N HIS A 342 -4.17 -10.72 -24.24
CA HIS A 342 -5.18 -11.32 -25.14
C HIS A 342 -4.70 -11.60 -26.57
N GLY A 343 -3.48 -12.15 -26.66
CA GLY A 343 -2.86 -12.53 -27.93
C GLY A 343 -2.26 -11.39 -28.71
N TYR A 344 -2.12 -10.21 -28.12
CA TYR A 344 -1.31 -9.09 -28.61
C TYR A 344 -0.06 -8.95 -27.78
N THR A 345 1.07 -8.67 -28.43
CA THR A 345 2.34 -8.38 -27.78
C THR A 345 2.62 -6.88 -27.87
N PHE A 346 2.63 -6.21 -26.73
CA PHE A 346 2.92 -4.78 -26.61
C PHE A 346 4.39 -4.57 -26.25
N SER A 347 5.03 -3.66 -26.96
CA SER A 347 6.37 -3.19 -26.57
C SER A 347 6.25 -2.05 -25.56
N ARG A 348 7.15 -2.02 -24.56
CA ARG A 348 7.23 -0.88 -23.65
C ARG A 348 7.56 0.41 -24.42
N PRO A 349 7.21 1.58 -23.89
CA PRO A 349 7.74 2.84 -24.38
C PRO A 349 9.28 2.83 -24.43
N LYS A 350 9.87 3.53 -25.37
CA LYS A 350 11.31 3.60 -25.54
C LYS A 350 11.89 4.84 -24.83
N LEU A 351 13.06 4.65 -24.24
CA LEU A 351 13.85 5.79 -23.75
C LEU A 351 14.28 6.68 -24.94
N ALA A 352 14.44 7.98 -24.69
CA ALA A 352 14.97 8.89 -25.71
C ALA A 352 16.32 8.44 -26.25
N ALA A 353 17.17 7.87 -25.43
CA ALA A 353 18.46 7.32 -25.83
C ALA A 353 18.41 6.01 -26.65
N GLU A 354 17.23 5.37 -26.75
CA GLU A 354 17.03 4.16 -27.57
C GLU A 354 16.56 4.47 -28.99
N VAL A 355 16.10 5.70 -29.26
CA VAL A 355 15.56 6.13 -30.55
C VAL A 355 16.30 7.35 -31.08
N SER A 356 16.10 7.67 -32.34
CA SER A 356 16.76 8.81 -32.98
C SER A 356 15.78 9.71 -33.74
N ASN A 357 14.49 9.41 -33.64
CA ASN A 357 13.42 10.07 -34.40
C ASN A 357 12.27 10.55 -33.51
N GLU A 358 12.50 10.69 -32.22
CA GLU A 358 11.53 11.29 -31.30
C GLU A 358 11.27 12.75 -31.62
N ASN A 359 10.07 13.22 -31.37
CA ASN A 359 9.69 14.62 -31.57
C ASN A 359 9.92 15.47 -30.32
N ALA A 360 9.85 14.86 -29.14
CA ALA A 360 10.13 15.45 -27.84
C ALA A 360 10.45 14.38 -26.80
N THR A 361 10.71 14.81 -25.57
CA THR A 361 11.00 13.90 -24.47
C THR A 361 10.22 14.30 -23.23
N VAL A 362 9.99 13.32 -22.33
CA VAL A 362 9.43 13.53 -21.00
C VAL A 362 10.28 12.80 -19.97
N VAL A 363 10.46 13.41 -18.80
CA VAL A 363 11.17 12.78 -17.68
C VAL A 363 10.16 12.19 -16.72
N ASP A 364 10.25 10.88 -16.48
CA ASP A 364 9.46 10.19 -15.50
C ASP A 364 10.32 9.16 -14.77
N HIS A 365 10.27 9.15 -13.42
CA HIS A 365 11.01 8.23 -12.54
C HIS A 365 12.53 8.16 -12.85
N ASN A 366 13.15 9.34 -13.05
CA ASN A 366 14.57 9.48 -13.37
C ASN A 366 15.01 8.88 -14.72
N GLU A 367 14.07 8.51 -15.57
CA GLU A 367 14.28 8.11 -16.94
C GLU A 367 13.78 9.18 -17.90
N THR A 368 14.44 9.32 -19.05
CA THR A 368 14.01 10.22 -20.11
C THR A 368 13.39 9.41 -21.25
N TRP A 369 12.09 9.58 -21.44
CA TRP A 369 11.27 8.82 -22.39
C TRP A 369 11.06 9.60 -23.68
N SER A 370 11.04 8.88 -24.80
CA SER A 370 10.69 9.47 -26.10
C SER A 370 9.19 9.72 -26.19
N THR A 371 8.83 10.88 -26.76
CA THR A 371 7.45 11.20 -27.13
C THR A 371 7.38 11.62 -28.60
N PHE A 372 6.25 11.33 -29.23
CA PHE A 372 6.06 11.49 -30.66
C PHE A 372 4.81 12.30 -30.96
N THR A 373 4.83 13.06 -32.06
CA THR A 373 3.60 13.49 -32.73
C THR A 373 2.87 12.27 -33.29
N TRP A 374 1.59 12.38 -33.65
CA TRP A 374 0.87 11.21 -34.16
C TRP A 374 1.56 10.59 -35.40
N SER A 375 1.98 11.41 -36.38
CA SER A 375 2.71 10.92 -37.55
C SER A 375 4.09 10.33 -37.22
N GLY A 376 4.74 10.86 -36.17
CA GLY A 376 5.97 10.29 -35.63
C GLY A 376 5.74 8.91 -35.02
N ALA A 377 4.66 8.75 -34.26
CA ALA A 377 4.25 7.51 -33.64
C ALA A 377 3.88 6.44 -34.69
N ASP A 378 3.11 6.81 -35.72
CA ASP A 378 2.73 5.92 -36.83
C ASP A 378 3.95 5.46 -37.63
N SER A 379 4.93 6.34 -37.82
CA SER A 379 6.21 6.00 -38.47
C SER A 379 7.15 5.17 -37.57
N HIS A 380 7.04 5.31 -36.26
CA HIS A 380 7.89 4.59 -35.30
C HIS A 380 7.44 3.13 -35.12
N CYS A 381 6.13 2.89 -35.09
CA CYS A 381 5.56 1.55 -34.92
C CYS A 381 5.33 0.84 -36.24
N THR A 382 5.62 -0.45 -36.32
CA THR A 382 5.10 -1.30 -37.41
C THR A 382 3.57 -1.36 -37.37
N VAL A 383 3.01 -1.45 -36.16
CA VAL A 383 1.57 -1.34 -35.90
C VAL A 383 1.36 -0.45 -34.70
N LEU A 384 0.76 0.73 -34.90
CA LEU A 384 0.34 1.61 -33.83
C LEU A 384 -0.95 1.06 -33.20
N PRO A 385 -1.06 0.92 -31.85
CA PRO A 385 -2.25 0.33 -31.22
C PRO A 385 -3.51 1.17 -31.49
N GLY A 386 -4.62 0.53 -31.81
CA GLY A 386 -5.95 1.14 -31.73
C GLY A 386 -6.57 0.98 -30.33
N MET A 387 -7.76 1.56 -30.11
CA MET A 387 -8.42 1.51 -28.81
C MET A 387 -8.72 0.10 -28.32
N ARG A 388 -8.99 -0.84 -29.22
CA ARG A 388 -9.17 -2.26 -28.87
C ARG A 388 -7.91 -2.88 -28.26
N HIS A 389 -6.73 -2.55 -28.77
CA HIS A 389 -5.48 -3.02 -28.22
C HIS A 389 -5.29 -2.48 -26.80
N PHE A 390 -5.52 -1.18 -26.58
CA PHE A 390 -5.45 -0.59 -25.24
C PHE A 390 -6.52 -1.17 -24.30
N GLY A 391 -7.70 -1.53 -24.83
CA GLY A 391 -8.70 -2.29 -24.09
C GLY A 391 -8.15 -3.63 -23.59
N ALA A 392 -7.53 -4.42 -24.48
CA ALA A 392 -6.90 -5.68 -24.11
C ALA A 392 -5.76 -5.48 -23.10
N LEU A 393 -4.90 -4.48 -23.30
CA LEU A 393 -3.81 -4.14 -22.37
C LEU A 393 -4.34 -3.76 -20.97
N ALA A 394 -5.41 -2.98 -20.90
CA ALA A 394 -6.01 -2.54 -19.66
C ALA A 394 -6.55 -3.68 -18.78
N THR A 395 -6.85 -4.85 -19.35
CA THR A 395 -7.31 -6.02 -18.57
C THR A 395 -6.21 -6.64 -17.71
N VAL A 396 -4.96 -6.52 -18.12
CA VAL A 396 -3.80 -7.04 -17.36
C VAL A 396 -3.23 -6.01 -16.40
N ILE A 397 -3.83 -4.83 -16.32
CA ILE A 397 -3.45 -3.72 -15.44
C ILE A 397 -4.54 -3.53 -14.37
N PRO A 398 -4.43 -4.15 -13.18
CA PRO A 398 -5.44 -4.03 -12.14
C PRO A 398 -5.45 -2.65 -11.44
N SER A 399 -4.40 -1.86 -11.58
CA SER A 399 -4.28 -0.52 -10.99
C SER A 399 -3.80 0.50 -12.03
N THR A 400 -2.59 1.03 -11.90
CA THR A 400 -2.00 1.94 -12.88
C THR A 400 -0.95 1.23 -13.73
N VAL A 401 -0.75 1.69 -14.96
CA VAL A 401 0.26 1.14 -15.87
C VAL A 401 1.66 1.19 -15.25
N GLN A 402 1.94 2.22 -14.46
CA GLN A 402 3.21 2.39 -13.77
C GLN A 402 3.44 1.36 -12.68
N THR A 403 2.43 1.09 -11.84
CA THR A 403 2.57 0.14 -10.72
C THR A 403 2.64 -1.31 -11.17
N VAL A 404 2.04 -1.66 -12.31
CA VAL A 404 1.97 -3.03 -12.83
C VAL A 404 3.06 -3.31 -13.84
N LEU A 405 3.32 -2.39 -14.76
CA LEU A 405 4.25 -2.56 -15.86
C LEU A 405 5.50 -1.68 -15.73
N GLY A 406 5.49 -0.71 -14.82
CA GLY A 406 6.55 0.28 -14.68
C GLY A 406 6.55 1.38 -15.75
N TRP A 407 5.60 1.36 -16.69
CA TRP A 407 5.56 2.29 -17.81
C TRP A 407 5.34 3.74 -17.35
N PRO A 408 5.94 4.71 -18.04
CA PRO A 408 5.79 6.12 -17.67
C PRO A 408 4.34 6.59 -17.79
N MET A 409 3.96 7.49 -16.89
CA MET A 409 2.63 8.12 -16.87
C MET A 409 2.67 9.63 -17.08
N GLN A 410 3.84 10.23 -17.05
CA GLN A 410 3.94 11.69 -17.19
C GLN A 410 3.56 12.11 -18.62
N GLY A 411 2.47 12.91 -18.71
CA GLY A 411 1.80 13.24 -19.97
C GLY A 411 0.53 12.45 -20.19
N ASP A 412 0.21 11.48 -19.35
CA ASP A 412 -1.05 10.73 -19.16
C ASP A 412 -1.55 9.92 -20.37
N TYR A 413 -0.99 10.10 -21.58
CA TYR A 413 -1.57 9.52 -22.79
C TYR A 413 -0.54 8.78 -23.65
N TYR A 414 -1.08 7.78 -24.34
CA TYR A 414 -0.41 7.00 -25.36
C TYR A 414 -1.13 7.18 -26.71
N TRP A 415 -0.40 7.43 -27.78
CA TRP A 415 -1.01 7.56 -29.11
C TRP A 415 -1.73 6.28 -29.53
N SER A 416 -2.92 6.47 -30.13
CA SER A 416 -3.71 5.43 -30.77
C SER A 416 -3.80 5.66 -32.28
N SER A 417 -3.96 4.58 -33.05
CA SER A 417 -4.21 4.63 -34.48
C SER A 417 -5.65 5.06 -34.85
N LEU A 418 -6.53 5.22 -33.86
CA LEU A 418 -7.91 5.63 -34.10
C LEU A 418 -7.98 7.09 -34.53
N ALA A 419 -8.52 7.33 -35.72
CA ALA A 419 -8.75 8.67 -36.23
C ALA A 419 -9.84 9.39 -35.44
N GLY A 420 -9.62 10.67 -35.16
CA GLY A 420 -10.59 11.58 -34.57
C GLY A 420 -11.18 12.56 -35.61
N LEU A 421 -11.39 13.81 -35.18
CA LEU A 421 -11.73 14.90 -36.11
C LEU A 421 -10.53 15.21 -37.03
N THR A 422 -10.75 15.96 -38.09
CA THR A 422 -9.69 16.33 -39.03
C THR A 422 -8.47 16.93 -38.29
N GLY A 423 -7.30 16.35 -38.46
CA GLY A 423 -6.05 16.76 -37.78
C GLY A 423 -5.97 16.35 -36.32
N GLN A 424 -6.78 15.39 -35.88
CA GLN A 424 -6.78 14.84 -34.54
C GLN A 424 -6.84 13.32 -34.57
N HIS A 425 -6.20 12.69 -33.62
CA HIS A 425 -6.33 11.27 -33.33
C HIS A 425 -6.64 11.04 -31.86
N HIS A 426 -7.12 9.86 -31.55
CA HIS A 426 -7.37 9.45 -30.17
C HIS A 426 -6.05 9.14 -29.46
N ALA A 427 -5.97 9.53 -28.20
CA ALA A 427 -4.93 9.15 -27.29
C ALA A 427 -5.54 8.43 -26.09
N ALA A 428 -4.95 7.31 -25.70
CA ALA A 428 -5.43 6.45 -24.61
C ALA A 428 -4.79 6.85 -23.29
N ASP A 429 -5.60 7.09 -22.27
CA ASP A 429 -5.18 7.09 -20.88
C ASP A 429 -5.26 5.63 -20.38
N VAL A 430 -4.13 4.94 -20.44
CA VAL A 430 -4.09 3.50 -20.15
C VAL A 430 -4.35 3.23 -18.67
N SER A 431 -3.99 4.15 -17.77
CA SER A 431 -4.18 3.98 -16.33
C SER A 431 -5.62 4.17 -15.89
N ASN A 432 -6.28 5.21 -16.42
CA ASN A 432 -7.66 5.51 -16.08
C ASN A 432 -8.66 4.91 -17.08
N ARG A 433 -8.18 4.12 -18.07
CA ARG A 433 -8.99 3.47 -19.09
C ARG A 433 -9.83 4.46 -19.89
N GLY A 434 -9.30 5.68 -20.03
CA GLY A 434 -9.90 6.77 -20.74
C GLY A 434 -9.33 6.92 -22.15
N GLU A 435 -10.04 7.70 -22.96
CA GLU A 435 -9.53 8.19 -24.23
C GLU A 435 -9.93 9.63 -24.44
N THR A 436 -9.17 10.32 -25.26
CA THR A 436 -9.48 11.69 -25.65
C THR A 436 -8.95 11.97 -27.05
N GLN A 437 -9.60 12.84 -27.79
CA GLN A 437 -9.07 13.32 -29.06
C GLN A 437 -8.06 14.43 -28.81
N LYS A 438 -6.92 14.36 -29.49
CA LYS A 438 -5.82 15.31 -29.36
C LYS A 438 -5.34 15.74 -30.75
N PRO A 439 -4.87 16.98 -30.89
CA PRO A 439 -4.23 17.44 -32.13
C PRO A 439 -3.01 16.56 -32.47
N ASP A 440 -2.86 16.21 -33.74
CA ASP A 440 -1.77 15.37 -34.27
C ASP A 440 -0.37 15.93 -33.99
N SER A 441 -0.27 17.25 -33.78
CA SER A 441 0.96 17.95 -33.43
C SER A 441 1.36 17.82 -31.95
N THR A 442 0.48 17.32 -31.08
CA THR A 442 0.81 17.05 -29.68
C THR A 442 1.76 15.86 -29.61
N THR A 443 2.62 15.83 -28.59
CA THR A 443 3.56 14.71 -28.39
C THR A 443 3.14 13.88 -27.21
N PHE A 444 3.02 12.55 -27.41
CA PHE A 444 2.69 11.57 -26.39
C PHE A 444 3.61 10.35 -26.44
N LEU A 445 3.55 9.54 -25.40
CA LEU A 445 4.21 8.25 -25.32
C LEU A 445 3.67 7.29 -26.39
N VAL A 446 4.48 6.30 -26.73
CA VAL A 446 4.12 5.26 -27.71
C VAL A 446 4.48 3.90 -27.19
N SER A 447 3.53 2.98 -27.32
CA SER A 447 3.75 1.54 -27.18
C SER A 447 3.33 0.91 -28.52
N CYS A 448 4.17 0.14 -29.15
CA CYS A 448 3.85 -0.54 -30.40
C CYS A 448 3.22 -1.91 -30.11
N VAL A 449 2.45 -2.43 -31.05
CA VAL A 449 1.84 -3.76 -30.96
C VAL A 449 2.26 -4.63 -32.15
N ASP A 450 2.26 -5.94 -31.97
CA ASP A 450 2.77 -6.92 -32.96
C ASP A 450 1.89 -7.09 -34.20
N LYS A 451 0.58 -6.88 -34.09
CA LYS A 451 -0.39 -7.09 -35.16
C LYS A 451 -1.60 -6.19 -35.06
N PRO A 452 -2.25 -5.85 -36.21
CA PRO A 452 -3.44 -5.01 -36.21
C PRO A 452 -4.65 -5.70 -35.58
N ALA A 453 -5.60 -4.90 -35.08
CA ALA A 453 -6.90 -5.39 -34.67
C ALA A 453 -7.72 -5.85 -35.90
N PRO A 454 -8.57 -6.88 -35.77
CA PRO A 454 -9.45 -7.31 -36.87
C PRO A 454 -10.48 -6.21 -37.22
N ASP A 455 -10.83 -6.12 -38.49
CA ASP A 455 -11.90 -5.26 -38.98
C ASP A 455 -13.26 -5.80 -38.53
N VAL A 456 -14.05 -5.01 -37.81
CA VAL A 456 -15.34 -5.41 -37.24
C VAL A 456 -16.39 -4.32 -37.46
N GLU A 457 -17.65 -4.71 -37.42
CA GLU A 457 -18.79 -3.80 -37.38
C GLU A 457 -19.56 -3.98 -36.06
N PRO A 458 -19.27 -3.12 -35.06
CA PRO A 458 -19.77 -3.34 -33.73
C PRO A 458 -21.23 -2.94 -33.55
N LYS A 459 -21.97 -3.76 -32.79
CA LYS A 459 -23.32 -3.49 -32.30
C LYS A 459 -23.34 -3.58 -30.79
N ILE A 460 -23.90 -2.56 -30.15
CA ILE A 460 -24.09 -2.52 -28.69
C ILE A 460 -25.53 -2.82 -28.33
N VAL A 461 -25.76 -3.60 -27.28
CA VAL A 461 -27.10 -3.97 -26.80
C VAL A 461 -27.14 -3.92 -25.29
N LEU A 462 -28.17 -3.23 -24.78
CA LEU A 462 -28.52 -3.23 -23.35
C LEU A 462 -29.64 -4.21 -23.07
N THR A 463 -29.49 -5.10 -22.13
CA THR A 463 -30.50 -6.09 -21.74
C THR A 463 -30.73 -5.98 -20.22
N PRO A 464 -31.85 -5.38 -19.78
CA PRO A 464 -32.25 -5.35 -18.40
C PRO A 464 -32.77 -6.70 -17.89
N GLU A 465 -32.49 -7.09 -16.64
CA GLU A 465 -32.99 -8.35 -16.08
C GLU A 465 -34.47 -8.25 -15.67
N ASN A 466 -34.94 -7.10 -15.20
CA ASN A 466 -36.31 -6.88 -14.71
C ASN A 466 -37.01 -5.87 -15.64
N TYR A 467 -37.30 -6.29 -16.86
CA TYR A 467 -37.97 -5.45 -17.83
C TYR A 467 -39.50 -5.55 -17.67
N ASP A 468 -40.18 -4.43 -17.54
CA ASP A 468 -41.63 -4.31 -17.50
C ASP A 468 -42.13 -3.91 -18.90
N ASP A 469 -42.75 -4.86 -19.61
CA ASP A 469 -43.25 -4.62 -20.95
C ASP A 469 -44.36 -3.57 -21.00
N THR A 470 -45.10 -3.36 -19.93
CA THR A 470 -46.16 -2.34 -19.86
C THR A 470 -45.55 -0.95 -19.70
N ALA A 471 -44.54 -0.81 -18.86
CA ALA A 471 -43.85 0.45 -18.67
C ALA A 471 -42.78 0.71 -19.76
N GLN A 472 -42.45 -0.29 -20.58
CA GLN A 472 -41.33 -0.28 -21.52
C GLN A 472 -40.02 0.16 -20.90
N ALA A 473 -39.78 -0.29 -19.66
CA ALA A 473 -38.62 0.12 -18.84
C ALA A 473 -38.18 -0.99 -17.91
N MET A 474 -36.91 -0.95 -17.52
CA MET A 474 -36.44 -1.70 -16.37
C MET A 474 -37.06 -1.11 -15.09
N LYS A 475 -37.55 -1.95 -14.19
CA LYS A 475 -38.25 -1.50 -12.99
C LYS A 475 -37.60 -2.09 -11.73
N ALA A 476 -37.24 -1.22 -10.77
CA ALA A 476 -36.66 -1.59 -9.48
C ALA A 476 -37.26 -0.69 -8.37
N LYS A 477 -37.02 -1.05 -7.12
CA LYS A 477 -37.39 -0.19 -5.99
C LYS A 477 -36.20 0.68 -5.54
N VAL A 478 -36.51 1.86 -5.08
CA VAL A 478 -35.50 2.68 -4.37
C VAL A 478 -34.95 1.89 -3.18
N GLY A 479 -33.62 1.87 -3.07
CA GLY A 479 -32.89 1.07 -2.07
C GLY A 479 -32.57 -0.37 -2.48
N GLU A 480 -33.05 -0.84 -3.65
CA GLU A 480 -32.70 -2.16 -4.22
C GLU A 480 -31.77 -2.01 -5.43
N ASP A 481 -30.92 -2.97 -5.63
CA ASP A 481 -30.06 -3.08 -6.81
C ASP A 481 -30.80 -3.75 -7.96
N ALA A 482 -30.51 -3.33 -9.18
CA ALA A 482 -31.03 -3.90 -10.40
C ALA A 482 -29.91 -4.16 -11.41
N THR A 483 -29.96 -5.28 -12.12
CA THR A 483 -28.91 -5.69 -13.07
C THR A 483 -29.32 -5.39 -14.50
N MET A 484 -28.39 -4.81 -15.26
CA MET A 484 -28.48 -4.63 -16.70
C MET A 484 -27.24 -5.21 -17.36
N ARG A 485 -27.38 -5.99 -18.40
CA ARG A 485 -26.27 -6.51 -19.19
C ARG A 485 -26.06 -5.66 -20.43
N LEU A 486 -24.80 -5.36 -20.68
CA LEU A 486 -24.37 -4.75 -21.93
C LEU A 486 -23.59 -5.78 -22.72
N ALA A 487 -23.88 -5.93 -23.98
CA ALA A 487 -23.14 -6.79 -24.90
C ALA A 487 -22.71 -6.01 -26.12
N ILE A 488 -21.51 -6.28 -26.63
CA ILE A 488 -20.98 -5.76 -27.86
C ILE A 488 -20.64 -6.94 -28.78
N THR A 489 -21.19 -6.96 -29.97
CA THR A 489 -21.05 -8.05 -30.97
C THR A 489 -20.62 -7.49 -32.33
N ASP A 490 -20.03 -8.35 -33.15
CA ASP A 490 -19.61 -8.03 -34.53
C ASP A 490 -20.66 -8.51 -35.53
N THR A 491 -21.38 -7.58 -36.16
CA THR A 491 -22.39 -7.90 -37.12
C THR A 491 -21.87 -8.48 -38.46
N LYS A 492 -20.58 -8.21 -38.78
CA LYS A 492 -19.91 -8.82 -39.94
C LYS A 492 -19.65 -10.32 -39.75
N ASN A 493 -19.52 -10.77 -38.51
CA ASN A 493 -19.16 -12.14 -38.15
C ASN A 493 -20.26 -12.84 -37.32
N ASN A 494 -21.51 -12.79 -37.77
CA ASN A 494 -22.66 -13.48 -37.15
C ASN A 494 -22.81 -13.16 -35.64
N ASP A 495 -22.75 -11.90 -35.29
CA ASP A 495 -22.88 -11.39 -33.93
C ASP A 495 -21.87 -12.02 -32.91
N GLN A 496 -20.65 -12.37 -33.38
CA GLN A 496 -19.61 -12.86 -32.50
C GLN A 496 -19.26 -11.81 -31.39
N PRO A 497 -19.06 -12.24 -30.17
CA PRO A 497 -18.71 -11.31 -29.09
C PRO A 497 -17.45 -10.51 -29.38
N LEU A 498 -17.48 -9.21 -29.09
CA LEU A 498 -16.35 -8.31 -29.21
C LEU A 498 -15.76 -8.05 -27.80
N ALA A 499 -14.72 -8.79 -27.47
CA ALA A 499 -14.02 -8.66 -26.20
C ALA A 499 -13.21 -7.36 -26.13
N TYR A 500 -13.19 -6.76 -24.92
CA TYR A 500 -12.34 -5.62 -24.58
C TYR A 500 -12.61 -4.33 -25.36
N TYR A 501 -13.88 -4.07 -25.67
CA TYR A 501 -14.32 -2.84 -26.31
C TYR A 501 -14.73 -1.79 -25.28
N TYR A 502 -14.29 -0.56 -25.48
CA TYR A 502 -14.68 0.59 -24.67
C TYR A 502 -16.09 1.07 -25.03
N PHE A 503 -16.87 1.35 -24.02
CA PHE A 503 -18.19 1.98 -24.14
C PHE A 503 -18.35 3.11 -23.15
N SER A 504 -19.27 4.01 -23.41
CA SER A 504 -19.75 5.01 -22.46
C SER A 504 -21.24 4.85 -22.22
N LEU A 505 -21.67 5.13 -21.01
CA LEU A 505 -23.07 5.24 -20.62
C LEU A 505 -23.35 6.68 -20.27
N HIS A 506 -24.48 7.18 -20.69
CA HIS A 506 -24.99 8.48 -20.30
C HIS A 506 -26.35 8.30 -19.61
N LEU A 507 -26.53 8.91 -18.45
CA LEU A 507 -27.78 9.01 -17.72
C LEU A 507 -28.39 10.39 -17.95
N ASP A 508 -29.65 10.43 -18.35
CA ASP A 508 -30.43 11.66 -18.34
C ASP A 508 -30.89 11.97 -16.91
N ASP A 509 -31.29 13.22 -16.67
CA ASP A 509 -31.91 13.60 -15.40
C ASP A 509 -33.17 12.76 -15.13
N GLY A 510 -33.34 12.34 -13.88
CA GLY A 510 -34.51 11.59 -13.47
C GLY A 510 -35.77 12.45 -13.46
N VAL A 511 -36.82 11.94 -14.11
CA VAL A 511 -38.13 12.62 -14.15
C VAL A 511 -39.19 11.84 -13.39
N ASN A 512 -40.08 12.57 -12.75
CA ASN A 512 -41.25 12.00 -12.10
C ASN A 512 -42.27 11.51 -13.16
N ARG A 513 -43.40 10.93 -12.73
CA ARG A 513 -44.44 10.41 -13.66
C ARG A 513 -45.12 11.51 -14.49
N LYS A 514 -45.04 12.77 -14.08
CA LYS A 514 -45.55 13.95 -14.82
C LYS A 514 -44.47 14.57 -15.73
N ASN A 515 -43.35 13.88 -15.97
CA ASN A 515 -42.23 14.33 -16.81
C ASN A 515 -41.56 15.63 -16.29
N GLN A 516 -41.54 15.84 -15.01
CA GLN A 516 -40.86 16.95 -14.40
C GLN A 516 -39.58 16.45 -13.72
N THR A 517 -38.46 17.16 -13.88
CA THR A 517 -37.25 16.89 -13.13
C THR A 517 -37.53 17.11 -11.64
N ASP A 518 -37.19 16.15 -10.81
CA ASP A 518 -37.44 16.23 -9.38
C ASP A 518 -36.17 16.63 -8.64
N THR A 519 -36.25 17.65 -7.76
CA THR A 519 -35.10 18.09 -6.96
C THR A 519 -34.58 17.01 -6.00
N ALA A 520 -35.42 16.04 -5.64
CA ALA A 520 -34.99 14.88 -4.86
C ALA A 520 -34.09 13.94 -5.66
N TRP A 521 -34.14 14.00 -7.00
CA TRP A 521 -33.19 13.30 -7.89
C TRP A 521 -31.76 13.84 -7.73
N GLU A 522 -31.58 15.15 -7.68
CA GLU A 522 -30.26 15.77 -7.51
C GLU A 522 -29.56 15.35 -6.22
N ALA A 523 -30.35 15.14 -5.16
CA ALA A 523 -29.83 14.66 -3.87
C ALA A 523 -29.51 13.15 -3.87
N HIS A 524 -30.24 12.35 -4.66
CA HIS A 524 -30.15 10.90 -4.69
C HIS A 524 -30.21 10.37 -6.13
N PRO A 525 -29.21 10.65 -6.98
CA PRO A 525 -29.21 10.20 -8.37
C PRO A 525 -29.10 8.67 -8.47
N VAL A 526 -29.55 8.12 -9.57
CA VAL A 526 -29.27 6.72 -9.92
C VAL A 526 -27.76 6.58 -10.12
N GLN A 527 -27.20 5.56 -9.51
CA GLN A 527 -25.80 5.21 -9.60
C GLN A 527 -25.65 3.94 -10.44
N ILE A 528 -24.55 3.88 -11.19
CA ILE A 528 -24.21 2.68 -11.95
C ILE A 528 -22.87 2.18 -11.42
N ALA A 529 -22.83 0.92 -11.02
CA ALA A 529 -21.61 0.19 -10.72
C ALA A 529 -21.36 -0.89 -11.77
N GLY A 530 -20.12 -1.24 -11.99
CA GLY A 530 -19.71 -2.28 -12.93
C GLY A 530 -18.49 -3.03 -12.42
N GLY A 531 -17.91 -3.91 -13.24
CA GLY A 531 -16.69 -4.64 -12.92
C GLY A 531 -15.45 -3.72 -12.79
N SER A 532 -14.28 -4.32 -12.61
CA SER A 532 -13.01 -3.62 -12.38
C SER A 532 -12.61 -2.62 -13.48
N ASN A 533 -13.23 -2.71 -14.65
CA ASN A 533 -12.98 -1.85 -15.80
C ASN A 533 -14.04 -0.76 -16.00
N PHE A 534 -14.76 -0.42 -14.94
CA PHE A 534 -15.87 0.53 -14.99
C PHE A 534 -15.59 1.71 -14.07
N ARG A 535 -15.87 2.94 -14.53
CA ARG A 535 -15.68 4.16 -13.76
C ARG A 535 -16.74 5.22 -14.04
N GLN A 536 -17.01 6.04 -13.08
CA GLN A 536 -17.76 7.28 -13.24
C GLN A 536 -16.81 8.39 -13.69
N VAL A 537 -17.19 9.10 -14.75
CA VAL A 537 -16.43 10.23 -15.32
C VAL A 537 -16.96 11.56 -14.76
N ASP A 538 -18.28 11.71 -14.74
CA ASP A 538 -19.00 12.83 -14.16
C ASP A 538 -20.34 12.36 -13.58
N ALA A 539 -21.21 13.28 -13.19
CA ALA A 539 -22.51 12.95 -12.57
C ALA A 539 -23.42 12.09 -13.47
N HIS A 540 -23.28 12.21 -14.78
CA HIS A 540 -24.14 11.56 -15.78
C HIS A 540 -23.42 10.57 -16.68
N THR A 541 -22.10 10.54 -16.67
CA THR A 541 -21.32 9.78 -17.63
C THR A 541 -20.47 8.71 -16.93
N TYR A 542 -20.58 7.50 -17.43
CA TYR A 542 -19.80 6.34 -17.00
C TYR A 542 -19.07 5.75 -18.19
N GLU A 543 -17.93 5.17 -17.93
CA GLU A 543 -17.11 4.49 -18.93
C GLU A 543 -16.78 3.08 -18.47
N GLY A 544 -16.75 2.16 -19.39
CA GLY A 544 -16.44 0.77 -19.12
C GLY A 544 -15.85 0.06 -20.33
N MET A 545 -15.57 -1.22 -20.13
CA MET A 545 -15.02 -2.10 -21.15
C MET A 545 -15.65 -3.48 -21.02
N THR A 546 -15.97 -4.12 -22.15
CA THR A 546 -16.47 -5.49 -22.17
C THR A 546 -15.41 -6.50 -21.72
N ASP A 547 -15.84 -7.60 -21.14
CA ASP A 547 -15.01 -8.74 -20.76
C ASP A 547 -14.56 -9.59 -21.97
N ALA A 548 -13.96 -10.76 -21.70
CA ALA A 548 -13.54 -11.72 -22.72
C ALA A 548 -14.70 -12.28 -23.57
N ASN A 549 -15.93 -12.18 -23.08
CA ASN A 549 -17.14 -12.64 -23.76
C ASN A 549 -17.90 -11.49 -24.45
N GLY A 550 -17.29 -10.31 -24.56
CA GLY A 550 -17.93 -9.14 -25.16
C GLY A 550 -19.06 -8.56 -24.30
N GLN A 551 -19.07 -8.80 -22.98
CA GLN A 551 -20.14 -8.42 -22.06
C GLN A 551 -19.64 -7.52 -20.93
N ALA A 552 -20.57 -6.72 -20.39
CA ALA A 552 -20.39 -6.03 -19.12
C ALA A 552 -21.67 -6.17 -18.29
N SER A 553 -21.53 -6.51 -17.01
CA SER A 553 -22.64 -6.52 -16.06
C SER A 553 -22.64 -5.19 -15.31
N LEU A 554 -23.80 -4.51 -15.34
CA LEU A 554 -24.02 -3.21 -14.73
C LEU A 554 -25.02 -3.38 -13.59
N THR A 555 -24.69 -2.87 -12.43
CA THR A 555 -25.59 -2.78 -11.29
C THR A 555 -26.07 -1.35 -11.17
N LEU A 556 -27.37 -1.14 -11.28
CA LEU A 556 -28.02 0.14 -11.13
C LEU A 556 -28.67 0.20 -9.75
N SER A 557 -28.49 1.30 -9.05
CA SER A 557 -29.09 1.52 -7.73
C SER A 557 -29.49 2.98 -7.55
N GLN A 558 -30.56 3.20 -6.81
CA GLN A 558 -30.92 4.50 -6.26
C GLN A 558 -31.06 4.33 -4.75
N PRO A 559 -30.04 4.72 -3.96
CA PRO A 559 -30.01 4.41 -2.52
C PRO A 559 -31.06 5.12 -1.69
N GLY A 560 -31.74 6.13 -2.24
CA GLY A 560 -32.78 6.91 -1.60
C GLY A 560 -33.46 7.87 -2.57
N GLY A 561 -34.34 8.73 -2.07
CA GLY A 561 -34.96 9.81 -2.84
C GLY A 561 -36.32 9.46 -3.42
N ALA A 562 -36.69 10.08 -4.52
CA ALA A 562 -37.99 10.00 -5.15
C ALA A 562 -38.12 8.87 -6.17
N GLY A 563 -39.32 8.42 -6.43
CA GLY A 563 -39.62 7.49 -7.52
C GLY A 563 -39.53 8.19 -8.88
N VAL A 564 -38.50 7.87 -9.67
CA VAL A 564 -38.18 8.54 -10.92
C VAL A 564 -37.92 7.58 -12.07
N LYS A 565 -38.03 8.09 -13.28
CA LYS A 565 -37.60 7.43 -14.51
C LYS A 565 -36.41 8.19 -15.07
N THR A 566 -35.35 7.46 -15.45
CA THR A 566 -34.20 8.00 -16.17
C THR A 566 -33.98 7.22 -17.47
N HIS A 567 -33.35 7.86 -18.43
CA HIS A 567 -32.96 7.26 -19.71
C HIS A 567 -31.47 6.97 -19.71
N ILE A 568 -31.08 5.75 -20.05
CA ILE A 568 -29.67 5.34 -20.14
C ILE A 568 -29.35 5.10 -21.59
N THR A 569 -28.36 5.80 -22.10
CA THR A 569 -27.84 5.60 -23.47
C THR A 569 -26.44 4.98 -23.38
N ALA A 570 -26.27 3.82 -23.99
CA ALA A 570 -24.97 3.21 -24.21
C ALA A 570 -24.43 3.58 -25.58
N ARG A 571 -23.16 3.92 -25.67
CA ARG A 571 -22.46 4.25 -26.92
C ARG A 571 -21.11 3.57 -26.97
N MET A 572 -20.75 3.12 -28.17
CA MET A 572 -19.36 2.74 -28.43
C MET A 572 -18.48 3.99 -28.50
N ARG A 573 -17.31 3.95 -27.89
CA ARG A 573 -16.37 5.08 -27.97
C ARG A 573 -15.69 5.18 -29.34
N SER A 574 -15.44 4.06 -29.98
CA SER A 574 -14.81 3.98 -31.31
C SER A 574 -15.78 4.16 -32.49
N ASP A 575 -17.10 4.02 -32.25
CA ASP A 575 -18.15 4.21 -33.25
C ASP A 575 -19.38 4.84 -32.62
N PHE A 576 -19.50 6.17 -32.76
CA PHE A 576 -20.61 6.94 -32.20
C PHE A 576 -21.98 6.59 -32.75
N ASN A 577 -22.04 5.84 -33.86
CA ASN A 577 -23.31 5.38 -34.47
C ASN A 577 -23.85 4.11 -33.80
N ALA A 578 -22.95 3.32 -33.16
CA ALA A 578 -23.38 2.14 -32.43
C ALA A 578 -23.89 2.55 -31.04
N THR A 579 -25.22 2.64 -30.93
CA THR A 579 -25.90 3.04 -29.70
C THR A 579 -27.05 2.12 -29.37
N ASP A 580 -27.36 1.93 -28.11
CA ASP A 580 -28.60 1.37 -27.59
C ASP A 580 -29.02 2.13 -26.32
N ALA A 581 -30.34 2.18 -26.09
CA ALA A 581 -30.85 2.93 -24.95
C ALA A 581 -32.00 2.20 -24.25
N LYS A 582 -32.12 2.41 -22.94
CA LYS A 582 -33.20 1.84 -22.11
C LYS A 582 -33.67 2.84 -21.07
N ASP A 583 -34.96 2.83 -20.82
CA ASP A 583 -35.53 3.52 -19.66
C ASP A 583 -35.40 2.65 -18.41
N VAL A 584 -35.13 3.31 -17.28
CA VAL A 584 -35.06 2.70 -15.97
C VAL A 584 -35.94 3.48 -14.99
N ILE A 585 -36.80 2.78 -14.29
CA ILE A 585 -37.72 3.32 -13.31
C ILE A 585 -37.35 2.80 -11.92
N PHE A 586 -37.08 3.69 -10.99
CA PHE A 586 -37.01 3.39 -9.57
C PHE A 586 -38.27 3.82 -8.88
N THR A 587 -38.92 2.90 -8.18
CA THR A 587 -40.23 3.13 -7.56
C THR A 587 -40.09 3.29 -6.05
N VAL A 588 -40.92 4.17 -5.48
CA VAL A 588 -40.99 4.35 -4.02
C VAL A 588 -42.27 3.74 -3.45
N ILE A 589 -42.15 3.23 -2.23
CA ILE A 589 -43.31 2.66 -1.52
C ILE A 589 -44.33 3.75 -1.15
N THR A 590 -43.88 4.99 -1.01
CA THR A 590 -44.73 6.14 -0.57
C THR A 590 -45.59 6.74 -1.66
N SER A 591 -45.58 6.18 -2.87
CA SER A 591 -46.44 6.57 -3.98
C SER A 591 -47.13 5.35 -4.60
N PRO A 592 -48.41 5.45 -4.99
CA PRO A 592 -49.12 4.37 -5.66
C PRO A 592 -48.64 4.21 -7.13
N ASP A 593 -48.76 3.00 -7.66
CA ASP A 593 -48.60 2.77 -9.08
C ASP A 593 -49.90 3.18 -9.82
N SER A 594 -50.10 4.48 -9.98
CA SER A 594 -51.26 5.12 -10.56
C SER A 594 -50.83 6.18 -11.56
N ASP A 595 -51.51 6.29 -12.71
CA ASP A 595 -51.26 7.36 -13.69
C ASP A 595 -51.52 8.76 -13.12
N LYS A 596 -52.27 8.85 -12.02
CA LYS A 596 -52.54 10.07 -11.31
C LYS A 596 -51.42 10.45 -10.35
N ALA A 597 -50.61 9.48 -9.93
CA ALA A 597 -49.48 9.74 -9.05
C ALA A 597 -48.47 10.68 -9.71
N ARG A 598 -47.77 11.41 -8.83
CA ARG A 598 -46.68 12.27 -9.27
C ARG A 598 -45.35 11.49 -9.37
N MET A 599 -45.11 10.59 -8.45
CA MET A 599 -43.91 9.77 -8.41
C MET A 599 -44.18 8.39 -9.05
N TRP A 600 -43.12 7.71 -9.41
CA TRP A 600 -43.17 6.30 -9.76
C TRP A 600 -43.21 5.48 -8.48
N GLY A 601 -44.29 4.79 -8.23
CA GLY A 601 -44.55 4.13 -6.95
C GLY A 601 -44.91 2.67 -7.05
N HIS A 602 -44.88 2.01 -5.89
CA HIS A 602 -45.33 0.63 -5.68
C HIS A 602 -46.07 0.48 -4.34
N MET A 603 -46.73 1.57 -3.89
CA MET A 603 -47.53 1.55 -2.67
C MET A 603 -48.55 0.43 -2.69
N ARG A 604 -48.70 -0.29 -1.60
CA ARG A 604 -49.76 -1.29 -1.48
C ARG A 604 -51.14 -0.63 -1.46
N GLY A 605 -51.96 -1.02 -2.40
CA GLY A 605 -53.33 -0.50 -2.52
C GLY A 605 -54.30 -0.98 -1.44
N ILE A 606 -53.97 -2.10 -0.76
CA ILE A 606 -54.83 -2.72 0.27
C ILE A 606 -53.99 -3.22 1.41
N ILE A 607 -54.46 -3.00 2.63
CA ILE A 607 -53.94 -3.63 3.87
C ILE A 607 -55.03 -4.56 4.41
N GLU A 608 -54.63 -5.77 4.73
CA GLU A 608 -55.50 -6.79 5.34
C GLU A 608 -55.22 -6.89 6.85
N SER A 609 -56.19 -6.56 7.66
CA SER A 609 -56.11 -6.65 9.13
C SER A 609 -57.49 -6.79 9.72
N GLY A 610 -58.02 -8.02 9.70
CA GLY A 610 -59.41 -8.30 10.11
C GLY A 610 -60.49 -7.72 9.19
N SER A 611 -60.14 -6.79 8.35
CA SER A 611 -60.90 -6.17 7.26
C SER A 611 -59.96 -5.76 6.15
N LEU A 612 -60.47 -5.45 4.96
CA LEU A 612 -59.69 -4.85 3.89
C LEU A 612 -59.73 -3.35 4.00
N TYR A 613 -58.57 -2.71 4.05
CA TYR A 613 -58.44 -1.26 4.05
C TYR A 613 -57.79 -0.84 2.74
N LYS A 614 -58.46 0.05 1.99
CA LYS A 614 -57.92 0.64 0.76
C LYS A 614 -57.00 1.79 1.10
N ARG A 615 -55.92 1.97 0.34
CA ARG A 615 -55.07 3.15 0.49
C ARG A 615 -55.86 4.48 0.35
N PRO A 616 -55.42 5.55 0.92
CA PRO A 616 -55.96 6.89 0.61
C PRO A 616 -55.80 7.18 -0.90
N LEU A 617 -56.72 7.96 -1.43
CA LEU A 617 -56.68 8.40 -2.80
C LEU A 617 -55.84 9.66 -2.94
N LEU A 618 -55.18 9.78 -4.11
CA LEU A 618 -54.59 11.02 -4.54
C LEU A 618 -55.70 12.04 -4.89
N ALA A 619 -55.41 13.31 -4.79
CA ALA A 619 -56.37 14.37 -5.16
C ALA A 619 -56.91 14.21 -6.61
N ASP A 620 -56.00 13.84 -7.55
CA ASP A 620 -56.34 13.60 -8.94
C ASP A 620 -57.12 12.31 -9.18
N GLU A 621 -57.31 11.43 -8.20
CA GLU A 621 -58.05 10.15 -8.31
C GLU A 621 -59.54 10.27 -7.90
N THR A 622 -59.95 11.39 -7.38
CA THR A 622 -61.30 11.61 -6.88
C THR A 622 -61.84 12.97 -7.27
N GLU A 623 -63.17 13.10 -7.28
CA GLU A 623 -63.90 14.38 -7.40
C GLU A 623 -64.65 14.76 -6.12
N HIS A 624 -64.42 14.02 -5.02
CA HIS A 624 -65.15 14.14 -3.76
C HIS A 624 -64.33 14.72 -2.64
N GLU A 625 -63.07 15.09 -2.88
CA GLU A 625 -62.17 15.70 -1.89
C GLU A 625 -62.66 17.11 -1.51
N LEU A 626 -62.48 17.49 -0.24
CA LEU A 626 -62.71 18.84 0.26
C LEU A 626 -61.42 19.64 0.39
N GLY A 627 -60.31 19.04 0.19
CA GLY A 627 -59.01 19.67 0.27
C GLY A 627 -57.90 18.66 -0.05
N THR A 628 -56.70 19.20 -0.10
CA THR A 628 -55.52 18.40 -0.42
C THR A 628 -54.40 18.64 0.59
N VAL A 629 -53.56 17.64 0.83
CA VAL A 629 -52.35 17.80 1.59
C VAL A 629 -51.18 17.13 0.85
N ARG A 630 -50.04 17.79 0.89
CA ARG A 630 -48.85 17.26 0.27
C ARG A 630 -48.00 16.47 1.28
N GLU A 631 -47.86 15.19 1.04
CA GLU A 631 -47.00 14.31 1.84
C GLU A 631 -46.28 13.34 0.92
N ASN A 632 -44.96 13.10 1.14
CA ASN A 632 -44.13 12.21 0.35
C ASN A 632 -44.13 12.52 -1.16
N ASN A 633 -44.14 13.82 -1.53
CA ASN A 633 -44.23 14.33 -2.90
C ASN A 633 -45.55 14.04 -3.64
N GLU A 634 -46.55 13.45 -3.00
CA GLU A 634 -47.88 13.26 -3.55
C GLU A 634 -48.90 14.22 -2.95
N ASP A 635 -49.91 14.56 -3.73
CA ASP A 635 -51.04 15.39 -3.32
C ASP A 635 -52.20 14.46 -2.95
N TRP A 636 -52.46 14.33 -1.65
CA TRP A 636 -53.47 13.40 -1.11
C TRP A 636 -54.81 14.09 -0.91
N ALA A 637 -55.88 13.41 -1.28
CA ALA A 637 -57.25 13.87 -1.05
C ALA A 637 -57.58 13.83 0.45
N LEU A 638 -58.21 14.89 0.92
CA LEU A 638 -58.77 15.02 2.28
C LEU A 638 -60.29 15.10 2.21
N TYR A 639 -60.93 14.48 3.17
CA TYR A 639 -62.38 14.35 3.26
C TYR A 639 -62.89 14.83 4.61
N ASP A 640 -64.18 15.16 4.69
CA ASP A 640 -64.88 15.38 5.95
C ASP A 640 -65.72 14.15 6.33
N GLN A 641 -66.19 14.11 7.55
CA GLN A 641 -67.02 13.03 8.08
C GLN A 641 -68.50 13.08 7.68
N ASN A 642 -68.88 13.90 6.74
CA ASN A 642 -70.26 13.99 6.26
C ASN A 642 -70.45 13.41 4.87
N THR A 643 -70.61 14.31 3.91
CA THR A 643 -71.01 13.94 2.53
C THR A 643 -69.88 13.42 1.68
N SER A 644 -68.64 13.98 1.83
CA SER A 644 -67.53 13.62 0.94
C SER A 644 -67.01 12.20 1.20
N MET A 645 -66.86 11.79 2.46
CA MET A 645 -66.41 10.44 2.75
C MET A 645 -67.45 9.36 2.40
N GLN A 646 -68.76 9.70 2.51
CA GLN A 646 -69.82 8.76 2.09
C GLN A 646 -69.94 8.66 0.57
N ALA A 647 -69.70 9.75 -0.12
CA ALA A 647 -69.66 9.79 -1.59
C ALA A 647 -68.53 8.92 -2.13
N GLU A 648 -67.35 8.95 -1.48
CA GLU A 648 -66.17 8.21 -1.87
C GLU A 648 -66.22 6.72 -1.53
N CYS A 649 -66.50 6.35 -0.27
CA CYS A 649 -66.51 4.97 0.18
C CYS A 649 -67.84 4.23 -0.04
N GLY A 650 -68.95 4.96 -0.09
CA GLY A 650 -70.29 4.36 0.03
C GLY A 650 -70.69 4.06 1.49
N VAL A 651 -72.01 3.95 1.70
CA VAL A 651 -72.57 3.68 3.00
C VAL A 651 -72.17 2.29 3.50
N GLY A 652 -71.61 2.19 4.69
CA GLY A 652 -71.18 0.93 5.32
C GLY A 652 -69.75 0.52 5.01
N HIS A 653 -69.02 1.27 4.18
CA HIS A 653 -67.65 1.01 3.83
C HIS A 653 -66.64 1.98 4.49
N ILE A 654 -67.06 2.73 5.46
CA ILE A 654 -66.20 3.60 6.24
C ILE A 654 -65.79 2.87 7.53
N PRO A 655 -64.49 2.71 7.83
CA PRO A 655 -64.04 2.02 9.01
C PRO A 655 -64.48 2.69 10.30
N ARG A 656 -64.83 1.92 11.34
CA ARG A 656 -65.05 2.46 12.68
C ARG A 656 -63.71 2.90 13.30
N GLN A 657 -63.77 3.79 14.29
CA GLN A 657 -62.62 4.19 15.07
C GLN A 657 -61.84 2.98 15.60
N SER A 658 -62.58 2.02 16.28
CA SER A 658 -62.00 0.80 16.81
C SER A 658 -61.34 -0.09 15.76
N SER A 659 -61.82 -0.04 14.52
CA SER A 659 -61.21 -0.80 13.38
C SER A 659 -59.90 -0.17 12.96
N LEU A 660 -59.78 1.16 12.94
CA LEU A 660 -58.52 1.86 12.62
C LEU A 660 -57.52 1.73 13.77
N GLU A 661 -57.95 1.74 15.04
CA GLU A 661 -57.08 1.49 16.19
C GLU A 661 -56.57 0.02 16.16
N SER A 662 -57.41 -0.90 15.75
CA SER A 662 -56.99 -2.32 15.55
C SER A 662 -55.99 -2.45 14.40
N LEU A 663 -56.20 -1.73 13.30
CA LEU A 663 -55.25 -1.66 12.18
C LEU A 663 -53.89 -1.13 12.63
N PHE A 664 -53.86 -0.03 13.37
CA PHE A 664 -52.62 0.48 13.96
C PHE A 664 -51.99 -0.49 14.93
N SER A 665 -52.78 -1.12 15.82
CA SER A 665 -52.27 -2.10 16.78
C SER A 665 -51.66 -3.35 16.14
N ALA A 666 -52.16 -3.73 14.95
CA ALA A 666 -51.58 -4.81 14.13
C ALA A 666 -50.30 -4.39 13.40
N HIS A 667 -50.09 -3.08 13.19
CA HIS A 667 -48.96 -2.47 12.48
C HIS A 667 -48.38 -1.30 13.28
N PRO A 668 -47.81 -1.54 14.47
CA PRO A 668 -47.36 -0.48 15.36
C PRO A 668 -46.09 0.22 14.87
N GLY A 669 -45.76 1.38 15.47
CA GLY A 669 -44.48 2.05 15.20
C GLY A 669 -44.37 2.67 13.81
N ASN A 670 -45.45 3.20 13.28
CA ASN A 670 -45.57 3.76 11.93
C ASN A 670 -45.36 2.74 10.78
N ALA A 671 -45.60 1.44 11.03
CA ALA A 671 -45.47 0.41 9.99
C ALA A 671 -46.40 0.68 8.79
N ILE A 672 -47.54 1.31 8.99
CA ILE A 672 -48.46 1.75 7.92
C ILE A 672 -47.74 2.70 6.94
N GLY A 673 -46.95 3.62 7.43
CA GLY A 673 -46.18 4.54 6.61
C GLY A 673 -44.91 3.87 6.04
N THR A 674 -44.18 3.10 6.84
CA THR A 674 -42.85 2.57 6.41
C THR A 674 -42.92 1.28 5.60
N GLU A 675 -43.90 0.40 5.88
CA GLU A 675 -44.00 -0.91 5.18
C GLU A 675 -45.09 -0.93 4.08
N TYR A 676 -46.10 -0.06 4.19
CA TYR A 676 -47.17 0.04 3.20
C TYR A 676 -47.13 1.35 2.38
N GLY A 677 -46.35 2.32 2.87
CA GLY A 677 -46.14 3.59 2.20
C GLY A 677 -47.26 4.61 2.33
N TRP A 678 -48.31 4.34 3.09
CA TRP A 678 -49.46 5.23 3.22
C TRP A 678 -49.06 6.53 3.96
N PRO A 679 -49.69 7.68 3.65
CA PRO A 679 -49.39 8.93 4.32
C PRO A 679 -49.83 8.88 5.80
N THR A 680 -48.96 9.26 6.71
CA THR A 680 -49.19 9.17 8.17
C THR A 680 -48.71 10.39 8.95
N ALA A 681 -48.00 11.31 8.28
CA ALA A 681 -47.31 12.40 8.99
C ALA A 681 -48.12 13.69 9.09
N GLN A 682 -49.07 13.93 8.19
CA GLN A 682 -49.75 15.24 8.10
C GLN A 682 -51.15 15.22 8.67
N GLN A 683 -51.91 14.16 8.52
CA GLN A 683 -53.31 14.05 8.94
C GLN A 683 -53.62 12.67 9.51
N GLY A 684 -54.70 12.55 10.33
CA GLY A 684 -55.26 11.27 10.72
C GLY A 684 -56.19 10.67 9.65
N TYR A 685 -56.69 9.50 9.91
CA TYR A 685 -57.63 8.75 9.06
C TYR A 685 -59.06 8.84 9.65
N LEU A 686 -60.00 9.26 8.83
CA LEU A 686 -61.41 9.42 9.24
C LEU A 686 -62.05 8.11 9.63
N SER A 687 -62.79 8.09 10.73
CA SER A 687 -63.67 7.01 11.13
C SER A 687 -65.12 7.30 10.83
N ALA A 688 -65.97 6.26 10.83
CA ALA A 688 -67.40 6.41 10.80
C ALA A 688 -67.88 7.22 12.01
N VAL A 689 -68.93 8.03 11.85
CA VAL A 689 -69.53 8.82 12.92
C VAL A 689 -70.18 7.87 13.94
N GLU A 690 -69.71 7.93 15.17
CA GLU A 690 -70.28 7.17 16.28
C GLU A 690 -70.83 8.15 17.34
N GLN A 691 -72.10 8.01 17.69
CA GLN A 691 -72.77 8.81 18.74
C GLN A 691 -72.62 10.34 18.56
N ALA A 692 -72.72 10.83 17.34
CA ALA A 692 -72.56 12.25 16.96
C ALA A 692 -71.19 12.87 17.24
N THR A 693 -70.16 12.06 17.45
CA THR A 693 -68.76 12.50 17.57
C THR A 693 -67.97 12.20 16.29
N HIS A 694 -67.19 13.18 15.83
CA HIS A 694 -66.25 13.03 14.73
C HIS A 694 -64.89 12.60 15.30
N SER A 695 -64.29 11.60 14.73
CA SER A 695 -62.95 11.19 15.12
C SER A 695 -62.06 10.78 13.95
N SER A 696 -60.77 10.97 14.12
CA SER A 696 -59.73 10.44 13.22
C SER A 696 -58.66 9.74 14.04
N VAL A 697 -58.05 8.71 13.44
CA VAL A 697 -56.97 7.93 14.05
C VAL A 697 -55.70 8.22 13.27
N ASP A 698 -54.67 8.65 13.96
CA ASP A 698 -53.33 8.79 13.37
C ASP A 698 -52.71 7.37 13.26
N LEU A 699 -52.60 6.85 12.05
CA LEU A 699 -52.02 5.54 11.79
C LEU A 699 -50.50 5.52 11.89
N GLY A 700 -49.83 6.65 12.12
CA GLY A 700 -48.40 6.72 12.40
C GLY A 700 -48.06 6.48 13.87
N ASN A 701 -48.92 6.92 14.81
CA ASN A 701 -48.63 6.86 16.24
C ASN A 701 -49.79 6.29 17.09
N GLY A 702 -50.97 6.04 16.49
CA GLY A 702 -52.15 5.47 17.14
C GLY A 702 -52.97 6.49 17.94
N SER A 703 -52.67 7.76 17.90
CA SER A 703 -53.45 8.78 18.61
C SER A 703 -54.81 8.99 17.96
N VAL A 704 -55.81 9.25 18.80
CA VAL A 704 -57.18 9.56 18.37
C VAL A 704 -57.47 11.02 18.61
N ASP A 705 -57.89 11.71 17.57
CA ASP A 705 -58.38 13.09 17.65
C ASP A 705 -59.91 13.09 17.50
N SER A 706 -60.62 13.61 18.52
CA SER A 706 -62.06 13.72 18.55
C SER A 706 -62.43 15.19 18.51
N TYR A 707 -63.28 15.56 17.60
CA TYR A 707 -63.60 16.99 17.35
C TYR A 707 -65.10 17.22 17.04
N SER A 708 -65.54 18.43 17.28
CA SER A 708 -66.84 18.92 16.85
C SER A 708 -66.62 19.83 15.64
N GLY A 709 -67.18 19.49 14.52
CA GLY A 709 -67.07 20.27 13.28
C GLY A 709 -66.33 19.56 12.16
N PHE A 710 -66.03 20.27 11.08
CA PHE A 710 -65.37 19.67 9.91
C PHE A 710 -63.88 19.87 10.01
N LYS A 711 -63.16 18.76 10.01
CA LYS A 711 -61.69 18.73 9.90
C LYS A 711 -61.30 17.77 8.78
N PRO A 712 -60.75 18.27 7.69
CA PRO A 712 -60.32 17.41 6.60
C PRO A 712 -59.19 16.47 7.02
N ASN A 713 -59.34 15.17 6.73
CA ASN A 713 -58.37 14.10 7.06
C ASN A 713 -58.28 13.09 5.93
N TYR A 714 -57.33 12.17 6.00
CA TYR A 714 -57.25 11.06 5.06
C TYR A 714 -58.45 10.12 5.18
N LEU A 715 -58.76 9.41 4.09
CA LEU A 715 -59.82 8.42 4.08
C LEU A 715 -59.27 7.07 3.56
N SER A 716 -59.53 6.02 4.34
CA SER A 716 -59.35 4.65 3.92
C SER A 716 -60.72 3.98 3.91
N CYS A 717 -61.19 3.54 2.75
CA CYS A 717 -62.42 2.77 2.70
C CYS A 717 -62.18 1.32 3.16
N SER A 718 -63.12 0.77 3.95
CA SER A 718 -63.08 -0.64 4.37
C SER A 718 -64.02 -1.48 3.45
N GLY A 719 -63.57 -2.67 3.07
CA GLY A 719 -64.33 -3.62 2.22
C GLY A 719 -64.74 -4.85 2.98
N ASN A 720 -65.87 -5.45 2.60
CA ASN A 720 -66.22 -6.79 3.02
C ASN A 720 -65.51 -7.82 2.12
N GLU A 721 -65.18 -8.94 2.67
CA GLU A 721 -64.49 -10.13 2.18
C GLU A 721 -63.94 -10.11 0.73
N MET A 722 -62.68 -10.42 0.61
CA MET A 722 -62.04 -10.69 -0.68
C MET A 722 -62.67 -11.92 -1.35
N VAL A 723 -63.08 -11.80 -2.59
CA VAL A 723 -63.30 -12.95 -3.46
C VAL A 723 -61.97 -13.18 -4.21
N ALA A 724 -61.18 -14.13 -3.70
CA ALA A 724 -59.92 -14.48 -4.37
C ALA A 724 -60.19 -15.42 -5.57
N ASN A 725 -59.69 -15.07 -6.72
CA ASN A 725 -59.59 -15.97 -7.86
C ASN A 725 -58.11 -16.46 -7.99
N VAL A 726 -57.98 -17.69 -8.48
CA VAL A 726 -56.68 -18.28 -8.79
C VAL A 726 -56.53 -18.33 -10.29
N GLU A 727 -55.54 -17.62 -10.79
CA GLU A 727 -55.11 -17.74 -12.20
C GLU A 727 -53.88 -18.66 -12.25
N VAL A 728 -53.93 -19.59 -13.19
CA VAL A 728 -52.82 -20.51 -13.46
C VAL A 728 -52.42 -20.31 -14.92
N SER A 729 -51.17 -20.01 -15.14
CA SER A 729 -50.54 -19.90 -16.46
C SER A 729 -49.28 -20.74 -16.51
N THR A 730 -48.88 -21.14 -17.70
CA THR A 730 -47.61 -21.81 -17.93
C THR A 730 -46.80 -21.09 -19.00
N ASP A 731 -45.51 -21.26 -18.99
CA ASP A 731 -44.60 -20.73 -20.04
C ASP A 731 -44.74 -21.46 -21.37
N HIS A 732 -45.58 -22.51 -21.40
CA HIS A 732 -45.88 -23.35 -22.60
C HIS A 732 -47.36 -23.29 -23.00
N ASP A 733 -48.11 -22.27 -22.57
CA ASP A 733 -49.52 -22.13 -22.96
C ASP A 733 -49.66 -21.87 -24.44
N VAL A 734 -50.53 -22.61 -25.11
CA VAL A 734 -50.87 -22.38 -26.52
C VAL A 734 -52.05 -21.40 -26.64
N SER A 735 -52.06 -20.56 -27.63
CA SER A 735 -53.03 -19.47 -27.83
C SER A 735 -54.47 -19.92 -28.04
N VAL A 736 -54.73 -21.20 -28.08
CA VAL A 736 -56.08 -21.78 -28.27
C VAL A 736 -56.26 -22.95 -27.29
N GLY A 737 -56.88 -22.67 -26.16
CA GLY A 737 -57.26 -23.67 -25.14
C GLY A 737 -56.39 -23.62 -23.87
N THR A 738 -56.85 -24.26 -22.79
CA THR A 738 -56.23 -24.25 -21.46
C THR A 738 -55.20 -25.35 -21.24
N GLN A 739 -54.49 -25.79 -22.29
CA GLN A 739 -53.54 -26.90 -22.19
C GLN A 739 -52.14 -26.43 -22.57
N ALA A 740 -51.19 -26.64 -21.69
CA ALA A 740 -49.76 -26.45 -21.99
C ALA A 740 -49.25 -27.60 -22.88
N GLN A 741 -48.40 -27.30 -23.86
CA GLN A 741 -47.76 -28.30 -24.71
C GLN A 741 -46.26 -28.19 -24.58
N ALA A 742 -45.60 -29.29 -24.24
CA ALA A 742 -44.16 -29.41 -24.16
C ALA A 742 -43.68 -30.75 -24.70
N LYS A 743 -42.44 -30.85 -25.09
CA LYS A 743 -41.81 -32.13 -25.48
C LYS A 743 -41.39 -32.90 -24.26
N VAL A 744 -41.35 -34.23 -24.40
CA VAL A 744 -40.82 -35.06 -23.32
C VAL A 744 -39.40 -34.70 -23.01
N GLY A 745 -39.13 -34.34 -21.77
CA GLY A 745 -37.80 -33.85 -21.28
C GLY A 745 -37.73 -32.34 -21.06
N ASP A 746 -38.71 -31.57 -21.51
CA ASP A 746 -38.78 -30.12 -21.25
C ASP A 746 -39.25 -29.86 -19.79
N THR A 747 -38.81 -28.76 -19.24
CA THR A 747 -39.28 -28.25 -17.95
C THR A 747 -40.39 -27.24 -18.19
N ILE A 748 -41.56 -27.45 -17.61
CA ILE A 748 -42.70 -26.51 -17.66
C ILE A 748 -42.71 -25.69 -16.39
N VAL A 749 -42.66 -24.38 -16.46
CA VAL A 749 -42.84 -23.48 -15.35
C VAL A 749 -44.32 -23.12 -15.21
N MET A 750 -44.93 -23.51 -14.12
CA MET A 750 -46.29 -23.14 -13.79
C MET A 750 -46.31 -21.92 -12.87
N THR A 751 -46.93 -20.85 -13.28
CA THR A 751 -47.14 -19.65 -12.48
C THR A 751 -48.58 -19.65 -11.97
N VAL A 752 -48.71 -19.65 -10.63
CA VAL A 752 -50.02 -19.56 -9.95
C VAL A 752 -50.09 -18.16 -9.33
N ARG A 753 -51.13 -17.42 -9.70
CA ARG A 753 -51.40 -16.10 -9.11
C ARG A 753 -52.75 -16.14 -8.43
N THR A 754 -52.78 -15.64 -7.21
CA THR A 754 -54.03 -15.30 -6.53
C THR A 754 -54.33 -13.84 -6.76
N ILE A 755 -55.46 -13.55 -7.36
CA ILE A 755 -55.93 -12.18 -7.66
C ILE A 755 -57.24 -11.89 -6.93
N ASN A 756 -57.38 -10.62 -6.54
CA ASN A 756 -58.71 -10.17 -6.05
C ASN A 756 -59.63 -9.95 -7.27
N SER A 757 -60.70 -10.69 -7.32
CA SER A 757 -61.67 -10.64 -8.44
C SER A 757 -62.38 -9.27 -8.63
N LEU A 758 -62.27 -8.38 -7.61
CA LEU A 758 -62.88 -7.05 -7.73
C LEU A 758 -61.98 -6.00 -8.39
N ASN A 759 -60.68 -6.20 -8.35
CA ASN A 759 -59.72 -5.20 -8.90
C ASN A 759 -58.53 -5.78 -9.63
N ASN A 760 -58.47 -7.10 -9.87
CA ASN A 760 -57.38 -7.83 -10.55
C ASN A 760 -56.00 -7.63 -9.95
N ILE A 761 -55.89 -7.21 -8.67
CA ILE A 761 -54.62 -7.01 -8.00
C ILE A 761 -54.18 -8.34 -7.38
N PRO A 762 -52.85 -8.69 -7.50
CA PRO A 762 -52.32 -9.88 -6.85
C PRO A 762 -52.49 -9.82 -5.29
N VAL A 763 -53.01 -10.92 -4.73
CA VAL A 763 -53.20 -11.06 -3.29
C VAL A 763 -52.01 -11.86 -2.75
N GLN A 764 -51.27 -11.27 -1.82
CA GLN A 764 -50.13 -11.94 -1.18
C GLN A 764 -50.60 -12.77 0.03
N ARG A 765 -49.99 -13.98 0.17
CA ARG A 765 -50.18 -14.91 1.30
C ARG A 765 -51.50 -15.70 1.39
N TYR A 766 -52.14 -16.03 0.29
CA TYR A 766 -53.05 -17.17 0.28
C TYR A 766 -52.27 -18.46 0.02
N GLY A 767 -52.41 -19.46 0.89
CA GLY A 767 -51.90 -20.82 0.61
C GLY A 767 -52.66 -21.40 -0.57
N VAL A 768 -51.93 -21.86 -1.60
CA VAL A 768 -52.43 -22.60 -2.78
C VAL A 768 -52.38 -24.09 -2.43
#